data_36542d364fbc3526f5637ed5e0e8bb90
#
_entry.id   36542d364fbc3526f5637ed5e0e8bb90
#
_cell.length_a   1.000
_cell.length_b   1.000
_cell.length_c   1.000
_cell.angle_alpha   90.00
_cell.angle_beta   90.00
_cell.angle_gamma   90.00
#
_symmetry.space_group_name_H-M   'P 1'
#
loop_
_entity.id
_entity.type
_entity.pdbx_description
1 polymer ?
#
loop_
_entity_poly.entity_id
_entity_poly.type
_entity_poly.pdbx_seq_one_letter_code
_entity_poly.pdbx_strand_id
1 'polypeptide(L)'
;MTLVPTSEQHEIIAYPKRHVRVAAGAGTGKTTTIVERLGAFVEGGTSPTRALGITFTVKAADELRNRLRERLASETDSEEVEVATYHGFATSILDEFGPLVGFEPSSLLLDDGHRSELGQLVLRSTPSNLDLTAMDARVADLLDLNDALDRHLLSTQQLIDGAPAHGDDRTMETWEKRIDLATVAATYRSEKERLGLIEFSDLIAKAVEVVTSYPDIAAELAARYDVVLLDEYQDTDPAQRILLTAIFGPSAAVTAVGDSDQTIYEWRGASLDNFDAFPEHFPRSDGEPTETLPLSLNRRSDRLIIDLANTIKAELPSIEGSEPLVPRPEAGDGSLVVAWFGSEREEAGWIAEDILRRHDDGTAFSDTAILVRKRAWIPLLVAALREFDIPTSVSDPGTLLQIPEVADVLAWLRIVSNPDAEPALLRILMGGQYRLGLADLNALKVHADTIDADSIMASVMTPSQVDGLSQTTASQLTRFAAIHEELMRYAQANTVANTINQIITTIGFWDEAAALRPGEATTARLNIARFVNVANGWRPIEGRPTVSRFLRYIDALNESGRDEALTPPTASVVDAVELTTVHGAKGLEWGTVYLPGLQADGFPMSARRHDDPDRHAMLLPYELRLDAEHLSELAATSGNSRKEHLTERNTQSEHRLAYVAVTRAKHTITMSGHVWQDHLKRPKKPSPYLLMARDVPGATIGPWVDEPGEPPTIAPFSDSDTVPDPLFGHDVGTAFRKIIADPTTVAADYPELVDAVSERTRQLTIEIGDLSEPTADPTPKPFSTAVTNLVALAQCPLKFKWVHHDKLPRRPSKAAVRGTEFHRKVELHNLGVISLDDALPASYDAVETDEAFVDEDWTPSDPWSVFEASRFAHMRARFTEAPFEFAIGSGSIRGKIDAIYEPSPGIWEIVDYKSGRPSADPARMVQLKAYAVAVADGAVSSETPEAMSVSFAYFGGTEAEEISEAVDDQWIAEAKIEIARLVDIGAEGPWTATPSPACRFCDFLVHCDAGKAFLTSDV
;
A
#
# COMPACT_ATOMS: atom_id res chain seq x y z
N MET A 1 1.76 30.21 22.97
CA MET A 1 1.88 31.66 22.63
C MET A 1 0.76 31.98 21.67
N THR A 2 -0.17 32.87 22.08
CA THR A 2 -1.19 33.42 21.16
C THR A 2 -0.47 34.19 20.07
N LEU A 3 -0.50 33.66 18.83
CA LEU A 3 0.04 34.37 17.65
C LEU A 3 -0.72 35.66 17.45
N VAL A 4 0.00 36.78 17.43
CA VAL A 4 -0.61 38.08 17.07
C VAL A 4 -0.81 38.13 15.56
N PRO A 5 -2.06 38.25 15.04
CA PRO A 5 -2.33 38.34 13.63
C PRO A 5 -1.61 39.53 12.98
N THR A 6 -1.15 39.39 11.74
CA THR A 6 -0.66 40.50 10.92
C THR A 6 -1.82 41.38 10.48
N SER A 7 -1.51 42.56 9.89
CA SER A 7 -2.54 43.47 9.32
C SER A 7 -3.37 42.73 8.26
N GLU A 8 -2.73 41.98 7.35
CA GLU A 8 -3.38 41.21 6.31
C GLU A 8 -4.26 40.08 6.91
N GLN A 9 -3.71 39.32 7.88
CA GLN A 9 -4.49 38.30 8.59
C GLN A 9 -5.69 38.89 9.32
N HIS A 10 -5.50 40.06 9.98
CA HIS A 10 -6.58 40.73 10.69
C HIS A 10 -7.69 41.18 9.73
N GLU A 11 -7.34 41.71 8.55
CA GLU A 11 -8.28 42.08 7.49
C GLU A 11 -9.09 40.89 7.00
N ILE A 12 -8.43 39.71 6.76
CA ILE A 12 -9.09 38.49 6.34
C ILE A 12 -10.00 37.95 7.45
N ILE A 13 -9.55 37.94 8.70
CA ILE A 13 -10.34 37.45 9.85
C ILE A 13 -11.59 38.34 10.06
N ALA A 14 -11.45 39.62 9.93
CA ALA A 14 -12.53 40.60 10.12
C ALA A 14 -13.41 40.77 8.87
N TYR A 15 -13.04 40.21 7.71
CA TYR A 15 -13.80 40.38 6.46
C TYR A 15 -15.22 39.84 6.64
N PRO A 16 -16.24 40.56 6.15
CA PRO A 16 -17.65 40.17 6.33
C PRO A 16 -17.97 38.74 5.88
N LYS A 17 -19.09 38.22 6.34
CA LYS A 17 -19.63 36.90 5.96
C LYS A 17 -20.12 36.92 4.50
N ARG A 18 -19.17 36.87 3.55
CA ARG A 18 -19.34 36.89 2.09
C ARG A 18 -18.28 36.03 1.44
N HIS A 19 -18.44 35.80 0.12
CA HIS A 19 -17.37 35.14 -0.66
C HIS A 19 -16.09 35.97 -0.61
N VAL A 20 -14.96 35.31 -0.50
CA VAL A 20 -13.64 35.93 -0.55
C VAL A 20 -12.59 34.94 -1.04
N ARG A 21 -11.71 35.38 -1.94
CA ARG A 21 -10.50 34.65 -2.30
C ARG A 21 -9.31 35.20 -1.46
N VAL A 22 -8.56 34.29 -0.86
CA VAL A 22 -7.35 34.62 -0.12
C VAL A 22 -6.16 34.09 -0.89
N ALA A 23 -5.43 34.99 -1.58
CA ALA A 23 -4.21 34.65 -2.29
C ALA A 23 -3.04 34.64 -1.31
N ALA A 24 -2.66 33.47 -0.85
CA ALA A 24 -1.76 33.29 0.28
C ALA A 24 -0.46 32.61 -0.15
N GLY A 25 0.65 33.35 -0.12
CA GLY A 25 1.96 32.80 -0.46
C GLY A 25 2.44 31.68 0.49
N ALA A 26 3.56 31.04 0.13
CA ALA A 26 4.16 29.99 0.95
C ALA A 26 4.55 30.51 2.34
N GLY A 27 4.27 29.75 3.40
CA GLY A 27 4.69 30.05 4.77
C GLY A 27 4.02 31.28 5.42
N THR A 28 2.93 31.82 4.84
CA THR A 28 2.23 33.01 5.34
C THR A 28 1.20 32.69 6.45
N GLY A 29 1.00 31.43 6.79
CA GLY A 29 0.07 31.03 7.85
C GLY A 29 -1.37 30.85 7.37
N LYS A 30 -1.57 30.35 6.15
CA LYS A 30 -2.88 30.02 5.55
C LYS A 30 -3.83 29.35 6.54
N THR A 31 -3.48 28.16 7.00
CA THR A 31 -4.32 27.35 7.89
C THR A 31 -4.64 28.05 9.21
N THR A 32 -3.68 28.78 9.80
CA THR A 32 -3.91 29.56 11.01
C THR A 32 -4.93 30.68 10.76
N THR A 33 -4.83 31.37 9.63
CA THR A 33 -5.75 32.46 9.27
C THR A 33 -7.17 31.95 9.07
N ILE A 34 -7.32 30.76 8.44
CA ILE A 34 -8.61 30.09 8.26
C ILE A 34 -9.24 29.72 9.60
N VAL A 35 -8.46 29.11 10.51
CA VAL A 35 -8.92 28.70 11.84
C VAL A 35 -9.38 29.91 12.66
N GLU A 36 -8.60 31.01 12.67
CA GLU A 36 -8.97 32.24 13.36
C GLU A 36 -10.20 32.92 12.74
N ARG A 37 -10.33 32.92 11.40
CA ARG A 37 -11.52 33.47 10.72
C ARG A 37 -12.78 32.70 11.11
N LEU A 38 -12.71 31.36 11.13
CA LEU A 38 -13.85 30.55 11.56
C LEU A 38 -14.18 30.77 13.04
N GLY A 39 -13.15 30.82 13.90
CA GLY A 39 -13.33 31.20 15.30
C GLY A 39 -14.07 32.52 15.45
N ALA A 40 -13.72 33.55 14.68
CA ALA A 40 -14.39 34.84 14.70
C ALA A 40 -15.86 34.74 14.25
N PHE A 41 -16.20 33.89 13.32
CA PHE A 41 -17.60 33.67 12.93
C PHE A 41 -18.40 32.95 14.03
N VAL A 42 -17.81 31.99 14.73
CA VAL A 42 -18.44 31.29 15.84
C VAL A 42 -18.65 32.25 17.03
N GLU A 43 -17.64 33.05 17.39
CA GLU A 43 -17.77 34.13 18.37
C GLU A 43 -18.85 35.15 17.98
N GLY A 44 -19.03 35.41 16.69
CA GLY A 44 -20.07 36.25 16.13
C GLY A 44 -21.47 35.60 16.09
N GLY A 45 -21.64 34.38 16.62
CA GLY A 45 -22.92 33.69 16.79
C GLY A 45 -23.28 32.70 15.67
N THR A 46 -22.35 32.33 14.78
CA THR A 46 -22.53 31.19 13.83
C THR A 46 -22.37 29.88 14.62
N SER A 47 -23.34 28.96 14.53
CA SER A 47 -23.19 27.64 15.16
C SER A 47 -22.02 26.86 14.49
N PRO A 48 -21.13 26.19 15.24
CA PRO A 48 -20.09 25.33 14.67
C PRO A 48 -20.63 24.28 13.69
N THR A 49 -21.81 23.71 13.94
CA THR A 49 -22.46 22.72 13.07
C THR A 49 -22.92 23.30 11.72
N ARG A 50 -22.93 24.64 11.58
CA ARG A 50 -23.25 25.34 10.32
C ARG A 50 -22.01 25.86 9.59
N ALA A 51 -20.84 25.36 9.96
CA ALA A 51 -19.57 25.67 9.33
C ALA A 51 -18.93 24.40 8.76
N LEU A 52 -18.41 24.50 7.53
CA LEU A 52 -17.79 23.40 6.80
C LEU A 52 -16.36 23.79 6.42
N GLY A 53 -15.39 22.91 6.71
CA GLY A 53 -14.02 23.00 6.22
C GLY A 53 -13.73 21.91 5.22
N ILE A 54 -13.26 22.24 4.03
CA ILE A 54 -12.85 21.27 3.01
C ILE A 54 -11.37 21.47 2.67
N THR A 55 -10.61 20.37 2.65
CA THR A 55 -9.19 20.39 2.30
C THR A 55 -8.84 19.20 1.40
N PHE A 56 -7.59 19.14 0.92
CA PHE A 56 -7.20 18.20 -0.13
C PHE A 56 -6.86 16.79 0.40
N THR A 57 -6.27 16.67 1.60
CA THR A 57 -5.82 15.38 2.14
C THR A 57 -6.46 15.05 3.48
N VAL A 58 -6.58 13.74 3.78
CA VAL A 58 -7.10 13.26 5.09
C VAL A 58 -6.26 13.83 6.24
N LYS A 59 -4.92 13.80 6.12
CA LYS A 59 -4.01 14.35 7.12
C LYS A 59 -4.26 15.84 7.37
N ALA A 60 -4.46 16.64 6.30
CA ALA A 60 -4.78 18.06 6.43
C ALA A 60 -6.17 18.29 7.06
N ALA A 61 -7.15 17.43 6.76
CA ALA A 61 -8.46 17.48 7.39
C ALA A 61 -8.39 17.19 8.90
N ASP A 62 -7.61 16.18 9.31
CA ASP A 62 -7.40 15.88 10.72
C ASP A 62 -6.66 16.99 11.46
N GLU A 63 -5.65 17.57 10.85
CA GLU A 63 -4.91 18.70 11.41
C GLU A 63 -5.82 19.94 11.56
N LEU A 64 -6.60 20.26 10.53
CA LEU A 64 -7.57 21.37 10.57
C LEU A 64 -8.62 21.14 11.67
N ARG A 65 -9.16 19.94 11.77
CA ARG A 65 -10.14 19.53 12.81
C ARG A 65 -9.56 19.70 14.22
N ASN A 66 -8.33 19.24 14.45
CA ASN A 66 -7.68 19.37 15.76
C ASN A 66 -7.42 20.83 16.13
N ARG A 67 -6.93 21.65 15.20
CA ARG A 67 -6.71 23.09 15.44
C ARG A 67 -8.01 23.83 15.73
N LEU A 68 -9.10 23.47 15.04
CA LEU A 68 -10.44 24.04 15.30
C LEU A 68 -10.96 23.63 16.67
N ARG A 69 -10.79 22.38 17.08
CA ARG A 69 -11.14 21.94 18.43
C ARG A 69 -10.38 22.71 19.49
N GLU A 70 -9.05 22.86 19.35
CA GLU A 70 -8.22 23.61 20.29
C GLU A 70 -8.67 25.07 20.37
N ARG A 71 -8.99 25.70 19.24
CA ARG A 71 -9.41 27.08 19.17
C ARG A 71 -10.80 27.33 19.79
N LEU A 72 -11.72 26.40 19.61
CA LEU A 72 -13.10 26.51 20.05
C LEU A 72 -13.38 25.84 21.41
N ALA A 73 -12.41 25.16 22.02
CA ALA A 73 -12.58 24.37 23.26
C ALA A 73 -13.14 25.17 24.46
N SER A 74 -13.06 26.50 24.45
CA SER A 74 -13.57 27.38 25.50
C SER A 74 -15.02 27.84 25.30
N GLU A 75 -15.64 27.58 24.15
CA GLU A 75 -16.88 28.25 23.74
C GLU A 75 -18.08 27.34 23.48
N THR A 76 -17.84 26.04 23.29
CA THR A 76 -18.93 25.11 22.90
C THR A 76 -18.90 23.80 23.71
N ASP A 77 -20.05 23.52 24.36
CA ASP A 77 -20.28 22.31 25.15
C ASP A 77 -20.64 21.07 24.26
N SER A 78 -19.96 20.77 23.15
CA SER A 78 -20.09 19.55 22.33
C SER A 78 -20.37 19.71 20.82
N GLU A 79 -20.59 20.92 20.31
CA GLU A 79 -20.79 21.12 18.86
C GLU A 79 -19.45 21.24 18.12
N GLU A 80 -19.21 20.40 17.11
CA GLU A 80 -17.99 20.42 16.31
C GLU A 80 -18.24 20.97 14.90
N VAL A 81 -17.22 21.59 14.33
CA VAL A 81 -17.19 21.99 12.91
C VAL A 81 -17.00 20.76 12.06
N GLU A 82 -17.79 20.62 11.01
CA GLU A 82 -17.58 19.57 10.02
C GLU A 82 -16.33 19.86 9.19
N VAL A 83 -15.41 18.88 9.13
CA VAL A 83 -14.20 18.97 8.32
C VAL A 83 -14.07 17.71 7.47
N ALA A 84 -13.96 17.89 6.15
CA ALA A 84 -13.89 16.81 5.18
C ALA A 84 -12.82 17.04 4.12
N THR A 85 -12.47 16.00 3.37
CA THR A 85 -11.79 16.17 2.08
C THR A 85 -12.82 16.42 0.98
N TYR A 86 -12.40 16.92 -0.21
CA TYR A 86 -13.32 17.09 -1.35
C TYR A 86 -14.04 15.79 -1.70
N HIS A 87 -13.36 14.66 -1.72
CA HIS A 87 -13.98 13.35 -1.96
C HIS A 87 -14.85 12.91 -0.78
N GLY A 88 -14.42 13.15 0.46
CA GLY A 88 -15.23 12.83 1.65
C GLY A 88 -16.56 13.60 1.66
N PHE A 89 -16.55 14.88 1.27
CA PHE A 89 -17.76 15.65 1.13
C PHE A 89 -18.67 15.13 -0.01
N ALA A 90 -18.11 14.77 -1.16
CA ALA A 90 -18.87 14.14 -2.24
C ALA A 90 -19.48 12.79 -1.80
N THR A 91 -18.72 11.98 -1.05
CA THR A 91 -19.20 10.70 -0.49
C THR A 91 -20.40 10.93 0.44
N SER A 92 -20.33 11.93 1.35
CA SER A 92 -21.48 12.23 2.26
C SER A 92 -22.76 12.61 1.50
N ILE A 93 -22.64 13.28 0.36
CA ILE A 93 -23.79 13.57 -0.53
C ILE A 93 -24.32 12.27 -1.15
N LEU A 94 -23.42 11.38 -1.59
CA LEU A 94 -23.83 10.14 -2.22
C LEU A 94 -24.40 9.11 -1.22
N ASP A 95 -23.93 9.11 0.01
CA ASP A 95 -24.50 8.26 1.07
C ASP A 95 -25.98 8.61 1.33
N GLU A 96 -26.35 9.89 1.18
CA GLU A 96 -27.71 10.37 1.43
C GLU A 96 -28.58 10.35 0.17
N PHE A 97 -28.03 10.78 -0.98
CA PHE A 97 -28.80 11.01 -2.21
C PHE A 97 -28.35 10.17 -3.41
N GLY A 98 -27.30 9.37 -3.28
CA GLY A 98 -26.73 8.56 -4.35
C GLY A 98 -27.70 7.63 -5.07
N PRO A 99 -28.68 6.98 -4.38
CA PRO A 99 -29.67 6.14 -5.06
C PRO A 99 -30.47 6.86 -6.16
N LEU A 100 -30.59 8.19 -6.11
CA LEU A 100 -31.27 8.97 -7.16
C LEU A 100 -30.52 8.99 -8.50
N VAL A 101 -29.21 8.73 -8.48
CA VAL A 101 -28.35 8.68 -9.67
C VAL A 101 -27.76 7.28 -9.88
N GLY A 102 -28.39 6.25 -9.31
CA GLY A 102 -27.98 4.85 -9.45
C GLY A 102 -26.69 4.49 -8.69
N PHE A 103 -26.29 5.29 -7.70
CA PHE A 103 -25.21 4.96 -6.81
C PHE A 103 -25.73 4.27 -5.54
N GLU A 104 -25.16 3.11 -5.21
CA GLU A 104 -25.47 2.42 -3.96
C GLU A 104 -24.32 2.64 -2.95
N PRO A 105 -24.63 3.01 -1.68
CA PRO A 105 -23.61 3.22 -0.66
C PRO A 105 -22.73 2.00 -0.36
N SER A 106 -23.20 0.80 -0.73
CA SER A 106 -22.45 -0.45 -0.62
C SER A 106 -21.48 -0.73 -1.78
N SER A 107 -21.40 0.17 -2.77
CA SER A 107 -20.48 0.02 -3.91
C SER A 107 -19.03 -0.09 -3.46
N LEU A 108 -18.28 -1.03 -4.06
CA LEU A 108 -16.88 -1.27 -3.73
C LEU A 108 -15.99 -0.24 -4.43
N LEU A 109 -15.21 0.51 -3.66
CA LEU A 109 -14.21 1.43 -4.20
C LEU A 109 -13.01 0.65 -4.74
N LEU A 110 -12.70 0.85 -6.01
CA LEU A 110 -11.59 0.21 -6.70
C LEU A 110 -10.27 0.92 -6.37
N ASP A 111 -9.25 0.12 -6.05
CA ASP A 111 -7.85 0.54 -6.09
C ASP A 111 -7.27 0.46 -7.52
N ASP A 112 -6.08 1.01 -7.74
CA ASP A 112 -5.46 1.05 -9.08
C ASP A 112 -5.18 -0.35 -9.65
N GLY A 113 -4.95 -1.36 -8.82
CA GLY A 113 -4.76 -2.74 -9.24
C GLY A 113 -6.05 -3.36 -9.78
N HIS A 114 -7.17 -3.17 -9.09
CA HIS A 114 -8.48 -3.62 -9.55
C HIS A 114 -8.96 -2.83 -10.78
N ARG A 115 -8.70 -1.52 -10.84
CA ARG A 115 -8.95 -0.71 -12.05
C ARG A 115 -8.23 -1.30 -13.26
N SER A 116 -6.96 -1.65 -13.10
CA SER A 116 -6.17 -2.28 -14.17
C SER A 116 -6.73 -3.66 -14.55
N GLU A 117 -7.14 -4.48 -13.57
CA GLU A 117 -7.75 -5.78 -13.84
C GLU A 117 -9.04 -5.64 -14.67
N LEU A 118 -9.93 -4.74 -14.28
CA LEU A 118 -11.17 -4.47 -15.02
C LEU A 118 -10.87 -3.92 -16.40
N GLY A 119 -9.92 -3.00 -16.54
CA GLY A 119 -9.48 -2.45 -17.81
C GLY A 119 -8.99 -3.52 -18.78
N GLN A 120 -8.19 -4.48 -18.31
CA GLN A 120 -7.75 -5.61 -19.13
C GLN A 120 -8.90 -6.52 -19.57
N LEU A 121 -9.86 -6.80 -18.69
CA LEU A 121 -11.05 -7.60 -19.02
C LEU A 121 -11.87 -6.94 -20.12
N VAL A 122 -12.16 -5.66 -19.97
CA VAL A 122 -12.98 -4.90 -20.91
C VAL A 122 -12.26 -4.73 -22.27
N LEU A 123 -10.95 -4.41 -22.30
CA LEU A 123 -10.18 -4.31 -23.54
C LEU A 123 -10.20 -5.62 -24.35
N ARG A 124 -10.19 -6.77 -23.68
CA ARG A 124 -10.24 -8.08 -24.35
C ARG A 124 -11.63 -8.44 -24.85
N SER A 125 -12.68 -7.98 -24.21
CA SER A 125 -14.07 -8.33 -24.52
C SER A 125 -14.74 -7.36 -25.47
N THR A 126 -14.26 -6.10 -25.57
CA THR A 126 -14.85 -5.07 -26.40
C THR A 126 -14.20 -5.06 -27.79
N PRO A 127 -14.96 -5.23 -28.88
CA PRO A 127 -14.42 -5.12 -30.23
C PRO A 127 -13.87 -3.70 -30.51
N SER A 128 -12.59 -3.60 -30.85
CA SER A 128 -11.91 -2.35 -31.19
C SER A 128 -10.73 -2.62 -32.14
N ASN A 129 -10.22 -1.58 -32.80
CA ASN A 129 -9.01 -1.66 -33.62
C ASN A 129 -7.74 -1.29 -32.83
N LEU A 130 -7.80 -1.23 -31.51
CA LEU A 130 -6.66 -0.93 -30.66
C LEU A 130 -5.62 -2.05 -30.72
N ASP A 131 -4.34 -1.69 -30.80
CA ASP A 131 -3.24 -2.64 -30.71
C ASP A 131 -3.07 -3.12 -29.25
N LEU A 132 -3.46 -4.35 -28.99
CA LEU A 132 -3.39 -4.98 -27.66
C LEU A 132 -2.06 -5.70 -27.38
N THR A 133 -1.05 -5.60 -28.24
CA THR A 133 0.27 -6.19 -27.99
C THR A 133 0.96 -5.55 -26.77
N ALA A 134 0.69 -4.26 -26.51
CA ALA A 134 1.12 -3.53 -25.33
C ALA A 134 -0.08 -3.30 -24.38
N MET A 135 -0.62 -4.38 -23.81
CA MET A 135 -1.85 -4.37 -23.02
C MET A 135 -1.82 -3.34 -21.88
N ASP A 136 -0.74 -3.31 -21.08
CA ASP A 136 -0.65 -2.42 -19.93
C ASP A 136 -0.67 -0.94 -20.34
N ALA A 137 -0.03 -0.59 -21.46
CA ALA A 137 -0.11 0.77 -22.02
C ALA A 137 -1.54 1.11 -22.48
N ARG A 138 -2.28 0.15 -23.04
CA ARG A 138 -3.70 0.37 -23.42
C ARG A 138 -4.60 0.51 -22.21
N VAL A 139 -4.36 -0.24 -21.15
CA VAL A 139 -5.05 -0.07 -19.87
C VAL A 139 -4.80 1.33 -19.31
N ALA A 140 -3.55 1.77 -19.29
CA ALA A 140 -3.21 3.12 -18.83
C ALA A 140 -3.93 4.21 -19.66
N ASP A 141 -3.91 4.09 -21.01
CA ASP A 141 -4.61 5.02 -21.89
C ASP A 141 -6.14 5.04 -21.63
N LEU A 142 -6.75 3.88 -21.37
CA LEU A 142 -8.17 3.75 -21.03
C LEU A 142 -8.52 4.44 -19.71
N LEU A 143 -7.73 4.17 -18.65
CA LEU A 143 -7.96 4.72 -17.33
C LEU A 143 -7.72 6.25 -17.30
N ASP A 144 -6.67 6.72 -17.99
CA ASP A 144 -6.39 8.15 -18.15
C ASP A 144 -7.55 8.88 -18.85
N LEU A 145 -8.09 8.29 -19.93
CA LEU A 145 -9.27 8.84 -20.64
C LEU A 145 -10.51 8.83 -19.75
N ASN A 146 -10.78 7.72 -19.05
CA ASN A 146 -11.93 7.61 -18.16
C ASN A 146 -11.89 8.68 -17.05
N ASP A 147 -10.75 8.84 -16.39
CA ASP A 147 -10.54 9.85 -15.36
C ASP A 147 -10.71 11.29 -15.93
N ALA A 148 -10.23 11.53 -17.15
CA ALA A 148 -10.38 12.83 -17.80
C ALA A 148 -11.87 13.13 -18.13
N LEU A 149 -12.62 12.14 -18.60
CA LEU A 149 -14.05 12.28 -18.85
C LEU A 149 -14.82 12.66 -17.58
N ASP A 150 -14.50 12.01 -16.43
CA ASP A 150 -15.18 12.31 -15.16
C ASP A 150 -14.81 13.70 -14.62
N ARG A 151 -13.53 14.07 -14.65
CA ARG A 151 -13.06 15.41 -14.22
C ARG A 151 -13.65 16.55 -15.05
N HIS A 152 -13.98 16.28 -16.31
CA HIS A 152 -14.60 17.26 -17.20
C HIS A 152 -16.09 17.01 -17.43
N LEU A 153 -16.72 16.06 -16.69
CA LEU A 153 -18.14 15.74 -16.75
C LEU A 153 -18.64 15.45 -18.18
N LEU A 154 -17.78 14.77 -18.96
CA LEU A 154 -18.09 14.40 -20.35
C LEU A 154 -18.54 12.96 -20.44
N SER A 155 -19.62 12.74 -21.19
CA SER A 155 -19.97 11.38 -21.62
C SER A 155 -19.06 10.91 -22.76
N THR A 156 -18.89 9.59 -22.88
CA THR A 156 -18.19 8.97 -24.02
C THR A 156 -18.83 9.35 -25.37
N GLN A 157 -20.17 9.50 -25.40
CA GLN A 157 -20.88 9.91 -26.60
C GLN A 157 -20.57 11.36 -26.99
N GLN A 158 -20.53 12.30 -26.03
CA GLN A 158 -20.14 13.69 -26.33
C GLN A 158 -18.71 13.78 -26.88
N LEU A 159 -17.79 12.93 -26.39
CA LEU A 159 -16.44 12.85 -26.93
C LEU A 159 -16.45 12.36 -28.38
N ILE A 160 -17.21 11.30 -28.68
CA ILE A 160 -17.34 10.74 -30.04
C ILE A 160 -17.96 11.77 -30.99
N ASP A 161 -19.01 12.44 -30.58
CA ASP A 161 -19.73 13.46 -31.36
C ASP A 161 -18.85 14.71 -31.61
N GLY A 162 -17.85 14.97 -30.75
CA GLY A 162 -16.88 16.06 -30.88
C GLY A 162 -15.80 15.80 -31.96
N ALA A 163 -15.82 14.64 -32.66
CA ALA A 163 -14.82 14.34 -33.65
C ALA A 163 -14.87 15.34 -34.83
N PRO A 164 -13.72 15.90 -35.26
CA PRO A 164 -13.70 16.85 -36.36
C PRO A 164 -14.01 16.17 -37.69
N ALA A 165 -14.76 16.87 -38.56
CA ALA A 165 -15.09 16.38 -39.88
C ALA A 165 -13.86 16.29 -40.83
N HIS A 166 -12.83 17.07 -40.56
CA HIS A 166 -11.59 17.16 -41.35
C HIS A 166 -10.39 17.49 -40.47
N GLY A 167 -9.23 16.90 -40.78
CA GLY A 167 -7.95 17.14 -40.10
C GLY A 167 -6.80 16.65 -40.94
N ASP A 168 -5.55 16.83 -40.49
CA ASP A 168 -4.42 16.13 -41.12
C ASP A 168 -4.49 14.62 -40.82
N ASP A 169 -3.76 13.82 -41.59
CA ASP A 169 -3.81 12.36 -41.51
C ASP A 169 -3.51 11.85 -40.11
N ARG A 170 -2.61 12.51 -39.39
CA ARG A 170 -2.20 12.12 -38.03
C ARG A 170 -3.27 12.44 -37.00
N THR A 171 -3.85 13.64 -37.05
CA THR A 171 -4.95 14.04 -36.19
C THR A 171 -6.14 13.11 -36.38
N MET A 172 -6.47 12.76 -37.61
CA MET A 172 -7.56 11.82 -37.90
C MET A 172 -7.28 10.42 -37.38
N GLU A 173 -6.06 9.89 -37.54
CA GLU A 173 -5.63 8.60 -37.00
C GLU A 173 -5.73 8.61 -35.43
N THR A 174 -5.35 9.70 -34.79
CA THR A 174 -5.47 9.84 -33.33
C THR A 174 -6.94 9.86 -32.89
N TRP A 175 -7.80 10.51 -33.67
CA TRP A 175 -9.24 10.52 -33.41
C TRP A 175 -9.90 9.15 -33.61
N GLU A 176 -9.54 8.38 -34.62
CA GLU A 176 -10.00 7.00 -34.77
C GLU A 176 -9.65 6.15 -33.54
N LYS A 177 -8.41 6.23 -33.05
CA LYS A 177 -7.98 5.56 -31.82
C LYS A 177 -8.75 6.06 -30.58
N ARG A 178 -9.03 7.36 -30.51
CA ARG A 178 -9.80 7.97 -29.42
C ARG A 178 -11.26 7.47 -29.40
N ILE A 179 -11.89 7.33 -30.57
CA ILE A 179 -13.25 6.79 -30.70
C ILE A 179 -13.29 5.32 -30.26
N ASP A 180 -12.29 4.51 -30.68
CA ASP A 180 -12.18 3.13 -30.22
C ASP A 180 -11.98 3.09 -28.70
N LEU A 181 -11.12 3.93 -28.15
CA LEU A 181 -10.86 4.01 -26.71
C LEU A 181 -12.09 4.49 -25.93
N ALA A 182 -12.85 5.48 -26.44
CA ALA A 182 -14.11 5.94 -25.87
C ALA A 182 -15.19 4.85 -25.87
N THR A 183 -15.21 4.00 -26.89
CA THR A 183 -16.13 2.85 -26.97
C THR A 183 -15.77 1.81 -25.89
N VAL A 184 -14.49 1.55 -25.69
CA VAL A 184 -14.01 0.68 -24.60
C VAL A 184 -14.32 1.30 -23.22
N ALA A 185 -14.14 2.62 -23.07
CA ALA A 185 -14.46 3.35 -21.84
C ALA A 185 -15.97 3.30 -21.51
N ALA A 186 -16.84 3.33 -22.52
CA ALA A 186 -18.29 3.16 -22.33
C ALA A 186 -18.61 1.76 -21.76
N THR A 187 -17.96 0.71 -22.29
CA THR A 187 -18.11 -0.65 -21.78
C THR A 187 -17.54 -0.76 -20.37
N TYR A 188 -16.38 -0.14 -20.09
CA TYR A 188 -15.75 -0.11 -18.76
C TYR A 188 -16.68 0.49 -17.71
N ARG A 189 -17.32 1.61 -18.00
CA ARG A 189 -18.31 2.27 -17.11
C ARG A 189 -19.54 1.39 -16.88
N SER A 190 -20.05 0.78 -17.95
CA SER A 190 -21.20 -0.14 -17.84
C SER A 190 -20.87 -1.38 -16.99
N GLU A 191 -19.67 -1.94 -17.11
CA GLU A 191 -19.22 -3.07 -16.28
C GLU A 191 -19.03 -2.66 -14.82
N LYS A 192 -18.49 -1.46 -14.53
CA LYS A 192 -18.43 -0.94 -13.15
C LYS A 192 -19.83 -0.88 -12.53
N GLU A 193 -20.79 -0.30 -13.24
CA GLU A 193 -22.19 -0.20 -12.75
C GLU A 193 -22.81 -1.59 -12.53
N ARG A 194 -22.62 -2.51 -13.48
CA ARG A 194 -23.14 -3.89 -13.38
C ARG A 194 -22.58 -4.64 -12.16
N LEU A 195 -21.32 -4.39 -11.82
CA LEU A 195 -20.61 -5.05 -10.72
C LEU A 195 -20.71 -4.31 -9.38
N GLY A 196 -21.38 -3.15 -9.32
CA GLY A 196 -21.44 -2.32 -8.12
C GLY A 196 -20.08 -1.76 -7.71
N LEU A 197 -19.22 -1.44 -8.69
CA LEU A 197 -17.89 -0.91 -8.49
C LEU A 197 -17.84 0.60 -8.72
N ILE A 198 -16.99 1.29 -7.97
CA ILE A 198 -16.82 2.74 -8.08
C ILE A 198 -15.37 3.15 -8.00
N GLU A 199 -15.03 4.30 -8.57
CA GLU A 199 -13.71 4.93 -8.52
C GLU A 199 -13.76 6.30 -7.83
N PHE A 200 -12.62 6.83 -7.44
CA PHE A 200 -12.55 8.16 -6.83
C PHE A 200 -13.08 9.26 -7.76
N SER A 201 -12.86 9.16 -9.08
CA SER A 201 -13.37 10.11 -10.06
C SER A 201 -14.90 10.06 -10.17
N ASP A 202 -15.50 8.87 -10.06
CA ASP A 202 -16.95 8.70 -10.07
C ASP A 202 -17.64 9.42 -8.89
N LEU A 203 -17.00 9.43 -7.71
CA LEU A 203 -17.59 10.05 -6.51
C LEU A 203 -17.93 11.52 -6.75
N ILE A 204 -16.97 12.26 -7.33
CA ILE A 204 -17.19 13.68 -7.64
C ILE A 204 -18.22 13.84 -8.78
N ALA A 205 -18.06 13.08 -9.88
CA ALA A 205 -18.95 13.19 -11.04
C ALA A 205 -20.42 12.86 -10.69
N LYS A 206 -20.65 11.80 -9.90
CA LYS A 206 -22.00 11.45 -9.46
C LYS A 206 -22.58 12.41 -8.42
N ALA A 207 -21.75 12.96 -7.52
CA ALA A 207 -22.22 14.03 -6.63
C ALA A 207 -22.63 15.28 -7.42
N VAL A 208 -21.88 15.63 -8.49
CA VAL A 208 -22.29 16.71 -9.40
C VAL A 208 -23.60 16.36 -10.09
N GLU A 209 -23.78 15.12 -10.57
CA GLU A 209 -25.04 14.66 -11.18
C GLU A 209 -26.23 14.82 -10.23
N VAL A 210 -26.08 14.49 -8.94
CA VAL A 210 -27.12 14.71 -7.91
C VAL A 210 -27.51 16.17 -7.84
N VAL A 211 -26.55 17.07 -7.59
CA VAL A 211 -26.88 18.48 -7.31
C VAL A 211 -27.30 19.27 -8.53
N THR A 212 -26.91 18.83 -9.73
CA THR A 212 -27.33 19.47 -10.98
C THR A 212 -28.68 18.96 -11.50
N SER A 213 -28.98 17.67 -11.30
CA SER A 213 -30.28 17.08 -11.69
C SER A 213 -31.38 17.37 -10.69
N TYR A 214 -31.05 17.62 -9.42
CA TYR A 214 -31.98 17.90 -8.34
C TYR A 214 -31.64 19.22 -7.61
N PRO A 215 -31.98 20.39 -8.16
CA PRO A 215 -31.64 21.70 -7.56
C PRO A 215 -32.17 21.90 -6.14
N ASP A 216 -33.27 21.23 -5.78
CA ASP A 216 -33.82 21.28 -4.42
C ASP A 216 -32.86 20.63 -3.40
N ILE A 217 -32.14 19.58 -3.78
CA ILE A 217 -31.11 18.94 -2.96
C ILE A 217 -29.92 19.88 -2.80
N ALA A 218 -29.47 20.52 -3.88
CA ALA A 218 -28.40 21.52 -3.79
C ALA A 218 -28.79 22.66 -2.82
N ALA A 219 -30.04 23.16 -2.87
CA ALA A 219 -30.54 24.17 -1.95
C ALA A 219 -30.62 23.65 -0.49
N GLU A 220 -31.02 22.42 -0.28
CA GLU A 220 -31.02 21.78 1.04
C GLU A 220 -29.63 21.68 1.62
N LEU A 221 -28.64 21.16 0.84
CA LEU A 221 -27.25 21.07 1.23
C LEU A 221 -26.67 22.47 1.56
N ALA A 222 -26.93 23.44 0.72
CA ALA A 222 -26.52 24.82 0.96
C ALA A 222 -27.09 25.38 2.27
N ALA A 223 -28.35 25.06 2.59
CA ALA A 223 -28.99 25.52 3.81
C ALA A 223 -28.41 24.92 5.10
N ARG A 224 -27.62 23.86 5.02
CA ARG A 224 -26.91 23.27 6.17
C ARG A 224 -25.77 24.14 6.67
N TYR A 225 -25.13 24.89 5.78
CA TYR A 225 -23.92 25.64 6.09
C TYR A 225 -24.06 27.15 5.84
N ASP A 226 -23.63 27.94 6.79
CA ASP A 226 -23.56 29.40 6.69
C ASP A 226 -22.20 29.89 6.22
N VAL A 227 -21.14 29.12 6.54
CA VAL A 227 -19.73 29.41 6.23
C VAL A 227 -19.06 28.17 5.70
N VAL A 228 -18.35 28.32 4.57
CA VAL A 228 -17.56 27.26 3.95
C VAL A 228 -16.14 27.74 3.76
N LEU A 229 -15.18 26.92 4.22
CA LEU A 229 -13.74 27.16 4.05
C LEU A 229 -13.16 26.14 3.10
N LEU A 230 -12.53 26.59 2.04
CA LEU A 230 -11.85 25.75 1.03
C LEU A 230 -10.35 25.98 1.16
N ASP A 231 -9.63 25.02 1.70
CA ASP A 231 -8.17 25.06 1.81
C ASP A 231 -7.52 24.37 0.61
N GLU A 232 -6.33 24.86 0.21
CA GLU A 232 -5.58 24.39 -0.96
C GLU A 232 -6.44 24.34 -2.24
N TYR A 233 -7.32 25.35 -2.43
CA TYR A 233 -8.31 25.35 -3.51
C TYR A 233 -7.68 25.36 -4.91
N GLN A 234 -6.42 25.79 -5.05
CA GLN A 234 -5.66 25.73 -6.32
C GLN A 234 -5.39 24.30 -6.82
N ASP A 235 -5.54 23.28 -5.98
CA ASP A 235 -5.32 21.87 -6.37
C ASP A 235 -6.62 21.17 -6.82
N THR A 236 -7.74 21.88 -6.89
CA THR A 236 -9.04 21.31 -7.30
C THR A 236 -9.13 21.09 -8.81
N ASP A 237 -9.89 20.06 -9.20
CA ASP A 237 -10.25 19.80 -10.59
C ASP A 237 -11.55 20.53 -11.01
N PRO A 238 -11.87 20.58 -12.32
CA PRO A 238 -13.08 21.26 -12.79
C PRO A 238 -14.40 20.68 -12.26
N ALA A 239 -14.51 19.35 -12.06
CA ALA A 239 -15.73 18.75 -11.54
C ALA A 239 -15.96 19.12 -10.07
N GLN A 240 -14.89 19.18 -9.24
CA GLN A 240 -14.96 19.66 -7.86
C GLN A 240 -15.44 21.11 -7.79
N ARG A 241 -14.93 21.97 -8.68
CA ARG A 241 -15.40 23.35 -8.80
C ARG A 241 -16.92 23.40 -9.11
N ILE A 242 -17.39 22.62 -10.09
CA ILE A 242 -18.81 22.59 -10.45
C ILE A 242 -19.67 22.13 -9.27
N LEU A 243 -19.24 21.09 -8.53
CA LEU A 243 -19.92 20.63 -7.32
C LEU A 243 -20.10 21.76 -6.31
N LEU A 244 -19.00 22.43 -5.98
CA LEU A 244 -19.01 23.51 -4.97
C LEU A 244 -19.80 24.74 -5.43
N THR A 245 -19.69 25.13 -6.69
CA THR A 245 -20.46 26.28 -7.22
C THR A 245 -21.96 26.00 -7.30
N ALA A 246 -22.34 24.76 -7.66
CA ALA A 246 -23.74 24.36 -7.70
C ALA A 246 -24.41 24.42 -6.31
N ILE A 247 -23.70 24.06 -5.25
CA ILE A 247 -24.23 24.06 -3.89
C ILE A 247 -24.10 25.45 -3.25
N PHE A 248 -22.89 26.05 -3.23
CA PHE A 248 -22.56 27.18 -2.36
C PHE A 248 -22.55 28.52 -3.08
N GLY A 249 -22.53 28.54 -4.43
CA GLY A 249 -22.47 29.77 -5.21
C GLY A 249 -23.55 30.80 -4.85
N PRO A 250 -24.80 30.40 -4.64
CA PRO A 250 -25.90 31.36 -4.39
C PRO A 250 -26.05 31.82 -2.93
N SER A 251 -25.55 31.11 -1.91
CA SER A 251 -26.13 31.24 -0.57
C SER A 251 -25.18 31.17 0.61
N ALA A 252 -24.04 30.52 0.53
CA ALA A 252 -23.09 30.40 1.63
C ALA A 252 -21.95 31.43 1.52
N ALA A 253 -21.32 31.79 2.64
CA ALA A 253 -20.09 32.59 2.62
C ALA A 253 -18.89 31.66 2.39
N VAL A 254 -18.39 31.58 1.17
CA VAL A 254 -17.23 30.75 0.80
C VAL A 254 -15.94 31.56 0.95
N THR A 255 -14.99 31.04 1.71
CA THR A 255 -13.62 31.53 1.79
C THR A 255 -12.70 30.51 1.12
N ALA A 256 -12.18 30.81 -0.07
CA ALA A 256 -11.21 29.99 -0.74
C ALA A 256 -9.79 30.50 -0.46
N VAL A 257 -8.93 29.62 0.03
CA VAL A 257 -7.52 29.95 0.33
C VAL A 257 -6.63 29.06 -0.52
N GLY A 258 -5.61 29.67 -1.10
CA GLY A 258 -4.70 28.96 -1.98
C GLY A 258 -3.49 29.78 -2.38
N ASP A 259 -2.60 29.13 -3.12
CA ASP A 259 -1.42 29.72 -3.72
C ASP A 259 -1.27 29.14 -5.14
N SER A 260 -1.59 29.92 -6.17
CA SER A 260 -1.45 29.49 -7.56
C SER A 260 -0.01 29.16 -7.95
N ASP A 261 0.98 29.78 -7.26
CA ASP A 261 2.39 29.46 -7.47
C ASP A 261 2.80 28.11 -6.85
N GLN A 262 1.91 27.46 -6.06
CA GLN A 262 2.06 26.12 -5.52
C GLN A 262 1.14 25.07 -6.20
N THR A 263 0.53 25.38 -7.34
CA THR A 263 -0.24 24.42 -8.14
C THR A 263 0.74 23.47 -8.86
N ILE A 264 0.98 22.30 -8.29
CA ILE A 264 1.92 21.30 -8.80
C ILE A 264 1.25 19.96 -9.16
N TYR A 265 -0.09 19.90 -9.12
CA TYR A 265 -0.88 18.71 -9.41
C TYR A 265 -1.69 18.81 -10.71
N GLU A 266 -1.30 19.67 -11.66
CA GLU A 266 -1.94 19.73 -12.99
C GLU A 266 -1.97 18.37 -13.69
N TRP A 267 -0.90 17.58 -13.55
CA TRP A 267 -0.82 16.22 -14.08
C TRP A 267 -1.81 15.23 -13.44
N ARG A 268 -2.40 15.59 -12.29
CA ARG A 268 -3.50 14.87 -11.62
C ARG A 268 -4.87 15.44 -11.94
N GLY A 269 -4.95 16.50 -12.76
CA GLY A 269 -6.20 17.12 -13.16
C GLY A 269 -6.53 18.43 -12.44
N ALA A 270 -5.66 18.94 -11.55
CA ALA A 270 -5.84 20.26 -10.98
C ALA A 270 -5.89 21.32 -12.11
N SER A 271 -6.82 22.26 -11.99
CA SER A 271 -6.96 23.35 -12.95
C SER A 271 -6.53 24.69 -12.34
N LEU A 272 -5.55 25.35 -12.99
CA LEU A 272 -5.13 26.71 -12.62
C LEU A 272 -6.31 27.69 -12.62
N ASP A 273 -7.25 27.51 -13.57
CA ASP A 273 -8.43 28.34 -13.72
C ASP A 273 -9.30 28.37 -12.45
N ASN A 274 -9.40 27.25 -11.73
CA ASN A 274 -10.29 27.17 -10.58
C ASN A 274 -9.98 28.23 -9.51
N PHE A 275 -8.71 28.45 -9.17
CA PHE A 275 -8.33 29.44 -8.18
C PHE A 275 -8.28 30.85 -8.78
N ASP A 276 -7.77 30.98 -10.00
CA ASP A 276 -7.58 32.28 -10.64
C ASP A 276 -8.90 32.94 -11.01
N ALA A 277 -9.86 32.14 -11.51
CA ALA A 277 -11.21 32.61 -11.83
C ALA A 277 -12.24 32.38 -10.69
N PHE A 278 -11.77 32.12 -9.46
CA PHE A 278 -12.69 32.00 -8.31
C PHE A 278 -13.62 33.23 -8.17
N PRO A 279 -13.16 34.50 -8.34
CA PRO A 279 -14.04 35.67 -8.27
C PRO A 279 -15.23 35.63 -9.22
N GLU A 280 -15.07 35.02 -10.39
CA GLU A 280 -16.09 34.88 -11.41
C GLU A 280 -17.00 33.66 -11.15
N HIS A 281 -16.40 32.56 -10.64
CA HIS A 281 -17.13 31.35 -10.31
C HIS A 281 -18.03 31.48 -9.08
N PHE A 282 -17.63 32.34 -8.13
CA PHE A 282 -18.38 32.66 -6.91
C PHE A 282 -18.64 34.18 -6.83
N PRO A 283 -19.46 34.73 -7.73
CA PRO A 283 -19.70 36.17 -7.76
C PRO A 283 -20.43 36.63 -6.50
N ARG A 284 -20.29 37.89 -6.18
CA ARG A 284 -21.05 38.53 -5.13
C ARG A 284 -22.55 38.55 -5.44
N SER A 285 -23.37 38.74 -4.41
CA SER A 285 -24.83 38.78 -4.56
C SER A 285 -25.34 39.92 -5.47
N ASP A 286 -24.50 40.95 -5.74
CA ASP A 286 -24.75 42.04 -6.67
C ASP A 286 -24.28 41.71 -8.11
N GLY A 287 -23.69 40.52 -8.33
CA GLY A 287 -23.19 40.05 -9.63
C GLY A 287 -21.77 40.50 -9.96
N GLU A 288 -21.14 41.32 -9.10
CA GLU A 288 -19.75 41.71 -9.28
C GLU A 288 -18.79 40.56 -8.85
N PRO A 289 -17.56 40.51 -9.40
CA PRO A 289 -16.56 39.55 -8.99
C PRO A 289 -16.25 39.61 -7.49
N THR A 290 -15.94 38.48 -6.90
CA THR A 290 -15.56 38.39 -5.50
C THR A 290 -14.20 39.03 -5.24
N GLU A 291 -14.05 39.67 -4.08
CA GLU A 291 -12.85 40.36 -3.69
C GLU A 291 -11.69 39.39 -3.37
N THR A 292 -10.48 39.76 -3.72
CA THR A 292 -9.25 39.03 -3.42
C THR A 292 -8.46 39.78 -2.37
N LEU A 293 -8.08 39.05 -1.30
CA LEU A 293 -7.22 39.59 -0.22
C LEU A 293 -5.87 38.87 -0.26
N PRO A 294 -4.76 39.61 -0.23
CA PRO A 294 -3.43 39.02 -0.23
C PRO A 294 -3.00 38.53 1.16
N LEU A 295 -2.11 37.56 1.19
CA LEU A 295 -1.38 37.14 2.39
C LEU A 295 0.08 36.91 2.02
N SER A 296 0.92 37.93 2.22
CA SER A 296 2.28 38.01 1.69
C SER A 296 3.38 37.85 2.75
N LEU A 297 3.08 38.14 4.04
CA LEU A 297 4.08 38.08 5.10
C LEU A 297 4.46 36.60 5.43
N ASN A 298 5.66 36.21 5.00
CA ASN A 298 6.19 34.87 5.29
C ASN A 298 6.68 34.76 6.75
N ARG A 299 6.15 33.79 7.47
CA ARG A 299 6.50 33.51 8.88
C ARG A 299 7.44 32.30 9.05
N ARG A 300 7.73 31.60 7.97
CA ARG A 300 8.51 30.35 7.95
C ARG A 300 9.98 30.61 7.74
N SER A 301 10.32 31.21 6.60
CA SER A 301 11.67 31.23 6.06
C SER A 301 12.45 32.50 6.41
N ASP A 302 13.77 32.38 6.41
CA ASP A 302 14.68 33.53 6.56
C ASP A 302 14.92 34.21 5.21
N ARG A 303 15.57 35.41 5.22
CA ARG A 303 15.59 36.34 4.10
C ARG A 303 16.17 35.80 2.82
N LEU A 304 17.36 35.17 2.84
CA LEU A 304 17.99 34.62 1.62
C LEU A 304 17.12 33.60 0.91
N ILE A 305 16.36 32.80 1.67
CA ILE A 305 15.42 31.80 1.13
C ILE A 305 14.23 32.49 0.45
N ILE A 306 13.72 33.57 1.07
CA ILE A 306 12.64 34.39 0.51
C ILE A 306 13.08 35.09 -0.76
N ASP A 307 14.29 35.65 -0.78
CA ASP A 307 14.85 36.32 -1.94
C ASP A 307 14.99 35.37 -3.13
N LEU A 308 15.46 34.14 -2.88
CA LEU A 308 15.50 33.08 -3.90
C LEU A 308 14.11 32.70 -4.37
N ALA A 309 13.17 32.49 -3.43
CA ALA A 309 11.79 32.16 -3.76
C ALA A 309 11.12 33.24 -4.64
N ASN A 310 11.32 34.51 -4.30
CA ASN A 310 10.82 35.62 -5.09
C ASN A 310 11.50 35.72 -6.46
N THR A 311 12.79 35.37 -6.58
CA THR A 311 13.51 35.30 -7.85
C THR A 311 12.88 34.23 -8.77
N ILE A 312 12.55 33.06 -8.24
CA ILE A 312 11.88 31.99 -9.02
C ILE A 312 10.44 32.41 -9.35
N LYS A 313 9.72 32.99 -8.39
CA LYS A 313 8.34 33.47 -8.59
C LYS A 313 8.24 34.52 -9.71
N ALA A 314 9.25 35.38 -9.88
CA ALA A 314 9.27 36.40 -10.92
C ALA A 314 9.27 35.83 -12.36
N GLU A 315 9.62 34.57 -12.55
CA GLU A 315 9.53 33.85 -13.82
C GLU A 315 8.10 33.24 -14.09
N LEU A 316 7.20 33.32 -13.10
CA LEU A 316 5.82 32.86 -13.24
C LEU A 316 4.90 34.00 -13.71
N PRO A 317 3.77 33.68 -14.38
CA PRO A 317 2.77 34.68 -14.73
C PRO A 317 2.26 35.40 -13.47
N SER A 318 2.14 36.74 -13.54
CA SER A 318 1.57 37.50 -12.44
C SER A 318 0.06 37.30 -12.38
N ILE A 319 -0.46 36.97 -11.21
CA ILE A 319 -1.88 36.74 -10.93
C ILE A 319 -2.34 37.81 -9.92
N GLU A 320 -3.57 38.28 -10.07
CA GLU A 320 -4.15 39.27 -9.17
C GLU A 320 -4.16 38.79 -7.71
N GLY A 321 -3.57 39.58 -6.82
CA GLY A 321 -3.44 39.29 -5.39
C GLY A 321 -2.26 38.38 -5.02
N SER A 322 -1.49 37.86 -6.00
CA SER A 322 -0.26 37.10 -5.73
C SER A 322 0.93 38.05 -5.58
N GLU A 323 1.11 38.55 -4.37
CA GLU A 323 2.21 39.46 -4.03
C GLU A 323 3.54 38.71 -3.78
N PRO A 324 4.71 39.33 -3.98
CA PRO A 324 5.98 38.79 -3.54
C PRO A 324 5.99 38.52 -2.03
N LEU A 325 6.70 37.44 -1.61
CA LEU A 325 6.84 37.15 -0.19
C LEU A 325 7.63 38.22 0.55
N VAL A 326 7.11 38.65 1.70
CA VAL A 326 7.75 39.62 2.60
C VAL A 326 8.29 38.89 3.82
N PRO A 327 9.57 38.98 4.17
CA PRO A 327 10.10 38.37 5.38
C PRO A 327 9.50 38.99 6.64
N ARG A 328 9.26 38.15 7.69
CA ARG A 328 8.88 38.67 9.00
C ARG A 328 9.96 39.61 9.55
N PRO A 329 9.61 40.62 10.37
CA PRO A 329 10.58 41.58 10.91
C PRO A 329 11.77 40.93 11.64
N GLU A 330 11.51 39.80 12.32
CA GLU A 330 12.49 39.03 13.11
C GLU A 330 13.23 38.00 12.27
N ALA A 331 13.02 37.92 10.96
CA ALA A 331 13.70 36.97 10.10
C ALA A 331 15.21 37.17 10.12
N GLY A 332 15.94 36.08 10.37
CA GLY A 332 17.38 36.05 10.15
C GLY A 332 17.75 36.19 8.69
N ASP A 333 19.04 36.31 8.41
CA ASP A 333 19.51 36.27 7.02
C ASP A 333 19.36 34.87 6.43
N GLY A 334 19.51 33.84 7.26
CA GLY A 334 19.50 32.44 6.81
C GLY A 334 20.78 32.05 6.09
N SER A 335 20.78 30.86 5.48
CA SER A 335 21.92 30.36 4.71
C SER A 335 21.47 29.79 3.37
N LEU A 336 22.07 30.26 2.29
CA LEU A 336 21.92 29.72 0.94
C LEU A 336 23.31 29.28 0.46
N VAL A 337 23.48 27.97 0.29
CA VAL A 337 24.71 27.33 -0.19
C VAL A 337 24.51 26.78 -1.58
N VAL A 338 25.46 27.03 -2.48
CA VAL A 338 25.39 26.59 -3.88
C VAL A 338 26.66 25.83 -4.25
N ALA A 339 26.54 24.62 -4.78
CA ALA A 339 27.68 23.77 -5.10
C ALA A 339 27.51 23.02 -6.43
N TRP A 340 28.64 22.78 -7.15
CA TRP A 340 28.67 22.07 -8.42
C TRP A 340 29.84 21.10 -8.45
N PHE A 341 29.57 19.79 -8.51
CA PHE A 341 30.54 18.72 -8.35
C PHE A 341 30.94 18.07 -9.68
N GLY A 342 32.05 17.34 -9.67
CA GLY A 342 32.52 16.54 -10.81
C GLY A 342 31.60 15.36 -11.10
N SER A 343 31.11 14.66 -10.08
CA SER A 343 30.28 13.46 -10.22
C SER A 343 29.13 13.42 -9.22
N GLU A 344 28.13 12.59 -9.51
CA GLU A 344 26.99 12.34 -8.61
C GLU A 344 27.40 11.75 -7.26
N ARG A 345 28.46 10.93 -7.23
CA ARG A 345 29.01 10.33 -5.99
C ARG A 345 29.68 11.36 -5.10
N GLU A 346 30.47 12.29 -5.71
CA GLU A 346 31.07 13.40 -4.97
C GLU A 346 30.00 14.31 -4.36
N GLU A 347 28.93 14.60 -5.09
CA GLU A 347 27.79 15.37 -4.59
C GLU A 347 27.13 14.68 -3.40
N ALA A 348 26.78 13.39 -3.54
CA ALA A 348 26.11 12.64 -2.48
C ALA A 348 26.97 12.50 -1.21
N GLY A 349 28.27 12.24 -1.37
CA GLY A 349 29.23 12.16 -0.26
C GLY A 349 29.36 13.49 0.47
N TRP A 350 29.50 14.60 -0.28
CA TRP A 350 29.60 15.94 0.31
C TRP A 350 28.33 16.32 1.10
N ILE A 351 27.14 15.96 0.58
CA ILE A 351 25.88 16.18 1.29
C ILE A 351 25.87 15.44 2.62
N ALA A 352 26.28 14.17 2.63
CA ALA A 352 26.35 13.37 3.85
C ALA A 352 27.33 13.97 4.88
N GLU A 353 28.51 14.40 4.44
CA GLU A 353 29.49 15.07 5.30
C GLU A 353 28.95 16.39 5.88
N ASP A 354 28.26 17.21 5.05
CA ASP A 354 27.70 18.49 5.50
C ASP A 354 26.56 18.27 6.52
N ILE A 355 25.72 17.25 6.32
CA ILE A 355 24.67 16.87 7.27
C ILE A 355 25.27 16.45 8.61
N LEU A 356 26.28 15.56 8.59
CA LEU A 356 26.94 15.12 9.81
C LEU A 356 27.57 16.29 10.56
N ARG A 357 28.30 17.17 9.85
CA ARG A 357 28.90 18.38 10.44
C ARG A 357 27.86 19.29 11.09
N ARG A 358 26.71 19.50 10.44
CA ARG A 358 25.61 20.32 11.01
C ARG A 358 24.96 19.63 12.20
N HIS A 359 24.90 18.31 12.21
CA HIS A 359 24.42 17.57 13.36
C HIS A 359 25.37 17.74 14.56
N ASP A 360 26.68 17.65 14.34
CA ASP A 360 27.70 17.92 15.36
C ASP A 360 27.61 19.36 15.90
N ASP A 361 27.19 20.31 15.06
CA ASP A 361 26.91 21.71 15.44
C ASP A 361 25.54 21.89 16.14
N GLY A 362 24.74 20.81 16.31
CA GLY A 362 23.49 20.80 17.09
C GLY A 362 22.20 20.79 16.27
N THR A 363 22.24 20.61 14.94
CA THR A 363 21.03 20.42 14.12
C THR A 363 20.53 19.00 14.25
N ALA A 364 19.25 18.79 14.61
CA ALA A 364 18.65 17.45 14.65
C ALA A 364 18.53 16.87 13.23
N PHE A 365 18.73 15.57 13.07
CA PHE A 365 18.52 14.89 11.78
C PHE A 365 17.07 15.06 11.30
N SER A 366 16.09 15.01 12.20
CA SER A 366 14.66 15.19 11.92
C SER A 366 14.28 16.61 11.45
N ASP A 367 15.15 17.61 11.66
CA ASP A 367 14.96 18.97 11.11
C ASP A 367 15.72 19.18 9.78
N THR A 368 16.16 18.07 9.16
CA THR A 368 16.89 18.08 7.88
C THR A 368 16.16 17.22 6.84
N ALA A 369 15.99 17.75 5.63
CA ALA A 369 15.43 17.02 4.50
C ALA A 369 16.27 17.10 3.24
N ILE A 370 16.26 16.04 2.45
CA ILE A 370 16.79 16.00 1.08
C ILE A 370 15.61 15.84 0.12
N LEU A 371 15.39 16.83 -0.72
CA LEU A 371 14.28 16.87 -1.67
C LEU A 371 14.79 16.57 -3.08
N VAL A 372 14.37 15.47 -3.67
CA VAL A 372 14.80 15.06 -5.01
C VAL A 372 13.71 15.31 -6.06
N ARG A 373 14.12 15.67 -7.29
CA ARG A 373 13.19 15.75 -8.41
C ARG A 373 12.79 14.37 -8.94
N LYS A 374 13.69 13.39 -8.86
CA LYS A 374 13.51 12.02 -9.33
C LYS A 374 13.85 11.03 -8.24
N ARG A 375 12.97 10.08 -7.99
CA ARG A 375 13.18 8.98 -7.03
C ARG A 375 14.45 8.16 -7.28
N ALA A 376 14.87 8.07 -8.56
CA ALA A 376 16.08 7.33 -8.94
C ALA A 376 17.36 7.76 -8.20
N TRP A 377 17.37 8.96 -7.58
CA TRP A 377 18.48 9.49 -6.80
C TRP A 377 18.50 9.01 -5.35
N ILE A 378 17.34 8.61 -4.80
CA ILE A 378 17.22 8.21 -3.40
C ILE A 378 18.19 7.08 -3.03
N PRO A 379 18.34 5.99 -3.80
CA PRO A 379 19.26 4.91 -3.44
C PRO A 379 20.71 5.36 -3.28
N LEU A 380 21.21 6.26 -4.16
CA LEU A 380 22.56 6.78 -4.08
C LEU A 380 22.78 7.63 -2.81
N LEU A 381 21.81 8.49 -2.49
CA LEU A 381 21.85 9.33 -1.31
C LEU A 381 21.75 8.51 -0.02
N VAL A 382 20.87 7.51 0.01
CA VAL A 382 20.78 6.59 1.16
C VAL A 382 22.08 5.83 1.38
N ALA A 383 22.73 5.38 0.29
CA ALA A 383 24.02 4.70 0.38
C ALA A 383 25.10 5.64 0.97
N ALA A 384 25.19 6.89 0.49
CA ALA A 384 26.12 7.88 1.01
C ALA A 384 25.88 8.22 2.49
N LEU A 385 24.60 8.42 2.89
CA LEU A 385 24.26 8.70 4.30
C LEU A 385 24.59 7.51 5.22
N ARG A 386 24.39 6.29 4.73
CA ARG A 386 24.70 5.06 5.46
C ARG A 386 26.22 4.89 5.72
N GLU A 387 27.09 5.35 4.80
CA GLU A 387 28.53 5.35 5.00
C GLU A 387 28.96 6.20 6.22
N PHE A 388 28.17 7.19 6.58
CA PHE A 388 28.38 8.07 7.74
C PHE A 388 27.48 7.71 8.94
N ASP A 389 26.84 6.53 8.94
CA ASP A 389 25.90 6.10 10.00
C ASP A 389 24.76 7.09 10.27
N ILE A 390 24.37 7.90 9.28
CA ILE A 390 23.28 8.88 9.39
C ILE A 390 21.93 8.16 9.25
N PRO A 391 21.05 8.23 10.27
CA PRO A 391 19.73 7.62 10.19
C PRO A 391 18.86 8.33 9.15
N THR A 392 18.17 7.54 8.31
CA THR A 392 17.34 8.05 7.22
C THR A 392 15.89 7.61 7.34
N SER A 393 14.99 8.53 7.06
CA SER A 393 13.57 8.29 6.83
C SER A 393 13.26 8.61 5.37
N VAL A 394 12.74 7.67 4.63
CA VAL A 394 12.35 7.89 3.24
C VAL A 394 10.83 7.97 3.19
N SER A 395 10.28 9.17 3.07
CA SER A 395 8.85 9.35 2.76
C SER A 395 8.63 8.99 1.30
N ASP A 396 7.93 7.93 1.07
CA ASP A 396 7.80 7.32 -0.24
C ASP A 396 9.06 6.49 -0.62
N PRO A 397 9.42 5.50 0.22
CA PRO A 397 10.66 4.70 0.11
C PRO A 397 10.76 3.83 -1.15
N GLY A 398 10.01 4.16 -2.19
CA GLY A 398 9.68 3.19 -3.21
C GLY A 398 8.60 2.27 -2.67
N THR A 399 8.10 1.42 -3.51
CA THR A 399 7.05 0.51 -3.07
C THR A 399 7.65 -0.57 -2.18
N LEU A 400 6.83 -1.10 -1.28
CA LEU A 400 7.12 -2.30 -0.48
C LEU A 400 7.81 -3.40 -1.31
N LEU A 401 7.50 -3.46 -2.62
CA LEU A 401 8.03 -4.45 -3.55
C LEU A 401 9.53 -4.29 -3.88
N GLN A 402 10.12 -3.13 -3.60
CA GLN A 402 11.54 -2.84 -3.84
C GLN A 402 12.42 -3.16 -2.62
N ILE A 403 11.79 -3.36 -1.46
CA ILE A 403 12.49 -3.72 -0.24
C ILE A 403 13.11 -5.12 -0.40
N PRO A 404 14.39 -5.32 -0.07
CA PRO A 404 15.13 -6.55 -0.39
C PRO A 404 14.41 -7.84 -0.03
N GLU A 405 13.91 -7.96 1.19
CA GLU A 405 13.23 -9.16 1.69
C GLU A 405 11.90 -9.42 0.96
N VAL A 406 11.15 -8.38 0.61
CA VAL A 406 9.91 -8.51 -0.17
C VAL A 406 10.23 -8.80 -1.62
N ALA A 407 11.25 -8.15 -2.18
CA ALA A 407 11.70 -8.38 -3.55
C ALA A 407 12.20 -9.80 -3.78
N ASP A 408 12.81 -10.45 -2.76
CA ASP A 408 13.24 -11.84 -2.83
C ASP A 408 12.03 -12.79 -2.84
N VAL A 409 11.05 -12.57 -1.97
CA VAL A 409 9.78 -13.33 -1.98
C VAL A 409 9.04 -13.14 -3.31
N LEU A 410 9.00 -11.90 -3.82
CA LEU A 410 8.39 -11.56 -5.10
C LEU A 410 9.10 -12.24 -6.28
N ALA A 411 10.43 -12.33 -6.24
CA ALA A 411 11.21 -13.03 -7.26
C ALA A 411 10.82 -14.52 -7.31
N TRP A 412 10.68 -15.17 -6.16
CA TRP A 412 10.19 -16.54 -6.09
C TRP A 412 8.75 -16.69 -6.60
N LEU A 413 7.84 -15.79 -6.24
CA LEU A 413 6.48 -15.79 -6.77
C LEU A 413 6.46 -15.66 -8.30
N ARG A 414 7.33 -14.82 -8.86
CA ARG A 414 7.42 -14.61 -10.32
C ARG A 414 7.87 -15.86 -11.04
N ILE A 415 8.93 -16.55 -10.58
CA ILE A 415 9.38 -17.80 -11.22
C ILE A 415 8.43 -18.97 -10.99
N VAL A 416 7.69 -19.00 -9.89
CA VAL A 416 6.61 -19.96 -9.64
C VAL A 416 5.45 -19.77 -10.61
N SER A 417 5.14 -18.51 -10.94
CA SER A 417 4.07 -18.17 -11.90
C SER A 417 4.52 -18.30 -13.34
N ASN A 418 5.74 -17.89 -13.64
CA ASN A 418 6.35 -17.94 -14.96
C ASN A 418 7.84 -18.34 -14.83
N PRO A 419 8.19 -19.61 -15.11
CA PRO A 419 9.57 -20.07 -15.02
C PRO A 419 10.57 -19.30 -15.90
N ASP A 420 10.09 -18.65 -16.97
CA ASP A 420 10.92 -17.88 -17.89
C ASP A 420 11.15 -16.43 -17.46
N ALA A 421 10.79 -16.07 -16.23
CA ALA A 421 11.04 -14.76 -15.64
C ALA A 421 12.53 -14.59 -15.27
N GLU A 422 13.40 -14.48 -16.27
CA GLU A 422 14.88 -14.45 -16.10
C GLU A 422 15.37 -13.41 -15.09
N PRO A 423 14.91 -12.16 -15.06
CA PRO A 423 15.39 -11.19 -14.07
C PRO A 423 15.13 -11.65 -12.62
N ALA A 424 13.99 -12.29 -12.37
CA ALA A 424 13.65 -12.84 -11.05
C ALA A 424 14.51 -14.07 -10.72
N LEU A 425 14.73 -14.94 -11.70
CA LEU A 425 15.61 -16.10 -11.57
C LEU A 425 17.04 -15.66 -11.25
N LEU A 426 17.60 -14.70 -11.98
CA LEU A 426 18.95 -14.19 -11.75
C LEU A 426 19.08 -13.56 -10.35
N ARG A 427 18.09 -12.82 -9.89
CA ARG A 427 18.07 -12.29 -8.54
C ARG A 427 18.22 -13.39 -7.49
N ILE A 428 17.50 -14.50 -7.64
CA ILE A 428 17.55 -15.63 -6.70
C ILE A 428 18.92 -16.32 -6.77
N LEU A 429 19.39 -16.65 -7.97
CA LEU A 429 20.61 -17.40 -8.17
C LEU A 429 21.87 -16.64 -7.73
N MET A 430 21.92 -15.34 -7.97
CA MET A 430 23.01 -14.47 -7.53
C MET A 430 22.89 -14.05 -6.06
N GLY A 431 21.70 -14.16 -5.48
CA GLY A 431 21.40 -13.78 -4.09
C GLY A 431 22.14 -14.62 -3.06
N GLY A 432 22.02 -14.18 -1.79
CA GLY A 432 22.77 -14.77 -0.66
C GLY A 432 22.62 -16.28 -0.48
N GLN A 433 21.50 -16.85 -0.92
CA GLN A 433 21.17 -18.27 -0.75
C GLN A 433 21.99 -19.19 -1.70
N TYR A 434 22.20 -18.76 -2.96
CA TYR A 434 22.85 -19.58 -4.00
C TYR A 434 24.23 -19.04 -4.40
N ARG A 435 24.43 -17.71 -4.44
CA ARG A 435 25.69 -17.01 -4.70
C ARG A 435 26.39 -17.46 -5.97
N LEU A 436 25.64 -17.72 -7.06
CA LEU A 436 26.23 -18.04 -8.34
C LEU A 436 27.02 -16.84 -8.88
N GLY A 437 28.24 -17.13 -9.38
CA GLY A 437 29.06 -16.13 -10.03
C GLY A 437 28.75 -15.99 -11.52
N LEU A 438 29.32 -14.96 -12.15
CA LEU A 438 29.14 -14.72 -13.58
C LEU A 438 29.63 -15.88 -14.46
N ALA A 439 30.65 -16.60 -14.02
CA ALA A 439 31.16 -17.78 -14.72
C ALA A 439 30.13 -18.91 -14.76
N ASP A 440 29.44 -19.17 -13.63
CA ASP A 440 28.37 -20.17 -13.56
C ASP A 440 27.17 -19.77 -14.42
N LEU A 441 26.76 -18.48 -14.36
CA LEU A 441 25.68 -17.97 -15.20
C LEU A 441 26.01 -18.05 -16.69
N ASN A 442 27.25 -17.76 -17.07
CA ASN A 442 27.70 -17.92 -18.45
C ASN A 442 27.67 -19.40 -18.90
N ALA A 443 28.08 -20.34 -18.05
CA ALA A 443 27.98 -21.76 -18.34
C ALA A 443 26.52 -22.21 -18.56
N LEU A 444 25.60 -21.75 -17.70
CA LEU A 444 24.15 -21.99 -17.85
C LEU A 444 23.63 -21.42 -19.19
N LYS A 445 24.02 -20.19 -19.53
CA LYS A 445 23.60 -19.53 -20.77
C LYS A 445 24.13 -20.26 -22.02
N VAL A 446 25.43 -20.60 -22.03
CA VAL A 446 26.04 -21.36 -23.15
C VAL A 446 25.34 -22.71 -23.34
N HIS A 447 24.99 -23.40 -22.24
CA HIS A 447 24.24 -24.65 -22.34
C HIS A 447 22.83 -24.44 -22.87
N ALA A 448 22.11 -23.42 -22.39
CA ALA A 448 20.76 -23.07 -22.88
C ALA A 448 20.78 -22.80 -24.39
N ASP A 449 21.76 -22.00 -24.88
CA ASP A 449 21.95 -21.75 -26.30
C ASP A 449 22.27 -23.02 -27.10
N THR A 450 23.03 -23.96 -26.50
CA THR A 450 23.39 -25.24 -27.17
C THR A 450 22.17 -26.15 -27.36
N ILE A 451 21.21 -26.12 -26.42
CA ILE A 451 19.97 -26.94 -26.48
C ILE A 451 18.80 -26.17 -27.11
N ASP A 452 19.03 -24.97 -27.66
CA ASP A 452 18.02 -24.08 -28.26
C ASP A 452 16.85 -23.79 -27.32
N ALA A 453 17.17 -23.53 -26.04
CA ALA A 453 16.18 -23.21 -25.03
C ALA A 453 15.89 -21.70 -24.99
N ASP A 454 14.62 -21.33 -24.81
CA ASP A 454 14.18 -19.94 -24.70
C ASP A 454 14.68 -19.23 -23.45
N SER A 455 15.04 -19.98 -22.40
CA SER A 455 15.44 -19.45 -21.09
C SER A 455 16.53 -20.28 -20.42
N ILE A 456 17.37 -19.63 -19.59
CA ILE A 456 18.37 -20.33 -18.77
C ILE A 456 17.76 -21.29 -17.75
N MET A 457 16.46 -21.18 -17.46
CA MET A 457 15.76 -22.08 -16.53
C MET A 457 15.91 -23.54 -16.96
N ALA A 458 15.87 -23.85 -18.25
CA ALA A 458 16.09 -25.21 -18.75
C ALA A 458 17.44 -25.80 -18.31
N SER A 459 18.50 -24.99 -18.34
CA SER A 459 19.85 -25.37 -17.87
C SER A 459 19.90 -25.48 -16.33
N VAL A 460 19.21 -24.60 -15.61
CA VAL A 460 19.10 -24.61 -14.15
C VAL A 460 18.42 -25.86 -13.64
N MET A 461 17.41 -26.34 -14.37
CA MET A 461 16.65 -27.56 -14.02
C MET A 461 17.41 -28.87 -14.35
N THR A 462 18.46 -28.78 -15.19
CA THR A 462 19.29 -29.95 -15.59
C THR A 462 20.78 -29.72 -15.35
N PRO A 463 21.21 -29.36 -14.14
CA PRO A 463 22.59 -28.89 -13.87
C PRO A 463 23.67 -29.95 -14.15
N SER A 464 23.30 -31.23 -14.11
CA SER A 464 24.24 -32.33 -14.46
C SER A 464 24.64 -32.41 -15.93
N GLN A 465 23.93 -31.70 -16.81
CA GLN A 465 24.19 -31.65 -18.25
C GLN A 465 24.99 -30.40 -18.66
N VAL A 466 25.25 -29.48 -17.72
CA VAL A 466 25.93 -28.21 -17.96
C VAL A 466 27.41 -28.37 -17.72
N ASP A 467 28.21 -28.21 -18.77
CA ASP A 467 29.65 -28.22 -18.66
C ASP A 467 30.17 -26.92 -18.00
N GLY A 468 31.23 -27.07 -17.19
CA GLY A 468 31.89 -25.94 -16.55
C GLY A 468 31.36 -25.52 -15.19
N LEU A 469 30.30 -26.13 -14.67
CA LEU A 469 29.82 -25.90 -13.30
C LEU A 469 30.69 -26.64 -12.28
N SER A 470 30.94 -26.03 -11.14
CA SER A 470 31.54 -26.71 -10.00
C SER A 470 30.56 -27.76 -9.44
N GLN A 471 31.07 -28.79 -8.76
CA GLN A 471 30.27 -29.78 -8.09
C GLN A 471 29.32 -29.14 -7.03
N THR A 472 29.82 -28.09 -6.34
CA THR A 472 29.04 -27.33 -5.34
C THR A 472 27.89 -26.60 -6.02
N THR A 473 28.17 -25.87 -7.11
CA THR A 473 27.14 -25.14 -7.88
C THR A 473 26.08 -26.10 -8.44
N ALA A 474 26.51 -27.24 -9.02
CA ALA A 474 25.58 -28.25 -9.54
C ALA A 474 24.66 -28.83 -8.44
N SER A 475 25.19 -29.05 -7.23
CA SER A 475 24.40 -29.49 -6.07
C SER A 475 23.41 -28.43 -5.59
N GLN A 476 23.81 -27.16 -5.57
CA GLN A 476 22.93 -26.03 -5.22
C GLN A 476 21.80 -25.88 -6.23
N LEU A 477 22.08 -25.97 -7.53
CA LEU A 477 21.07 -25.91 -8.57
C LEU A 477 20.12 -27.12 -8.53
N THR A 478 20.62 -28.31 -8.19
CA THR A 478 19.75 -29.50 -7.97
C THR A 478 18.77 -29.24 -6.82
N ARG A 479 19.23 -28.62 -5.72
CA ARG A 479 18.36 -28.24 -4.60
C ARG A 479 17.36 -27.18 -5.02
N PHE A 480 17.81 -26.17 -5.78
CA PHE A 480 16.91 -25.13 -6.33
C PHE A 480 15.79 -25.74 -7.16
N ALA A 481 16.13 -26.66 -8.09
CA ALA A 481 15.17 -27.32 -8.95
C ALA A 481 14.08 -28.06 -8.14
N ALA A 482 14.47 -28.80 -7.10
CA ALA A 482 13.53 -29.50 -6.23
C ALA A 482 12.61 -28.53 -5.46
N ILE A 483 13.16 -27.44 -4.94
CA ILE A 483 12.37 -26.38 -4.25
C ILE A 483 11.39 -25.72 -5.22
N HIS A 484 11.84 -25.37 -6.42
CA HIS A 484 11.01 -24.72 -7.42
C HIS A 484 9.82 -25.62 -7.84
N GLU A 485 10.06 -26.90 -8.10
CA GLU A 485 9.00 -27.87 -8.42
C GLU A 485 8.00 -28.05 -7.26
N GLU A 486 8.48 -28.04 -6.02
CA GLU A 486 7.61 -28.12 -4.83
C GLU A 486 6.73 -26.88 -4.72
N LEU A 487 7.30 -25.68 -4.85
CA LEU A 487 6.58 -24.41 -4.77
C LEU A 487 5.56 -24.26 -5.91
N MET A 488 5.88 -24.70 -7.13
CA MET A 488 4.94 -24.68 -8.26
C MET A 488 3.73 -25.58 -7.95
N ARG A 489 3.94 -26.81 -7.44
CA ARG A 489 2.86 -27.69 -7.05
C ARG A 489 2.03 -27.13 -5.90
N TYR A 490 2.69 -26.49 -4.93
CA TYR A 490 2.04 -25.88 -3.79
C TYR A 490 1.13 -24.72 -4.23
N ALA A 491 1.62 -23.83 -5.11
CA ALA A 491 0.89 -22.68 -5.62
C ALA A 491 -0.39 -23.04 -6.39
N GLN A 492 -0.40 -24.21 -7.06
CA GLN A 492 -1.59 -24.68 -7.79
C GLN A 492 -2.74 -25.14 -6.86
N ALA A 493 -2.40 -25.55 -5.63
CA ALA A 493 -3.35 -26.11 -4.67
C ALA A 493 -3.74 -25.15 -3.53
N ASN A 494 -3.05 -24.02 -3.39
CA ASN A 494 -3.19 -23.12 -2.24
C ASN A 494 -3.51 -21.69 -2.64
N THR A 495 -3.91 -20.87 -1.66
CA THR A 495 -4.11 -19.43 -1.84
C THR A 495 -2.77 -18.71 -2.07
N VAL A 496 -2.84 -17.52 -2.66
CA VAL A 496 -1.65 -16.68 -2.88
C VAL A 496 -0.93 -16.39 -1.55
N ALA A 497 -1.65 -16.01 -0.51
CA ALA A 497 -1.07 -15.73 0.80
C ALA A 497 -0.38 -16.96 1.42
N ASN A 498 -0.98 -18.15 1.28
CA ASN A 498 -0.36 -19.40 1.73
C ASN A 498 0.91 -19.72 0.92
N THR A 499 0.89 -19.47 -0.39
CA THR A 499 2.06 -19.63 -1.26
C THR A 499 3.19 -18.69 -0.85
N ILE A 500 2.88 -17.42 -0.53
CA ILE A 500 3.85 -16.48 0.00
C ILE A 500 4.45 -16.98 1.32
N ASN A 501 3.62 -17.40 2.27
CA ASN A 501 4.09 -17.94 3.55
C ASN A 501 4.96 -19.20 3.36
N GLN A 502 4.62 -20.08 2.41
CA GLN A 502 5.45 -21.24 2.08
C GLN A 502 6.81 -20.83 1.50
N ILE A 503 6.83 -19.83 0.61
CA ILE A 503 8.09 -19.27 0.08
C ILE A 503 8.94 -18.72 1.23
N ILE A 504 8.39 -17.86 2.09
CA ILE A 504 9.08 -17.25 3.23
C ILE A 504 9.74 -18.32 4.11
N THR A 505 9.02 -19.40 4.38
CA THR A 505 9.52 -20.52 5.17
C THR A 505 10.63 -21.28 4.44
N THR A 506 10.44 -21.54 3.14
CA THR A 506 11.36 -22.32 2.31
C THR A 506 12.70 -21.62 2.08
N ILE A 507 12.68 -20.28 1.91
CA ILE A 507 13.91 -19.49 1.75
C ILE A 507 14.64 -19.23 3.07
N GLY A 508 14.06 -19.60 4.23
CA GLY A 508 14.67 -19.41 5.54
C GLY A 508 14.67 -17.96 6.02
N PHE A 509 13.73 -17.14 5.56
CA PHE A 509 13.66 -15.72 5.90
C PHE A 509 13.66 -15.46 7.42
N TRP A 510 12.98 -16.28 8.20
CA TRP A 510 12.88 -16.05 9.65
C TRP A 510 14.22 -16.20 10.37
N ASP A 511 15.07 -17.12 9.90
CA ASP A 511 16.42 -17.32 10.43
C ASP A 511 17.33 -16.15 10.02
N GLU A 512 17.22 -15.68 8.77
CA GLU A 512 17.92 -14.50 8.27
C GLU A 512 17.50 -13.24 9.03
N ALA A 513 16.20 -13.01 9.21
CA ALA A 513 15.68 -11.88 9.97
C ALA A 513 16.12 -11.92 11.45
N ALA A 514 16.26 -13.11 12.04
CA ALA A 514 16.74 -13.25 13.41
C ALA A 514 18.24 -12.90 13.58
N ALA A 515 19.00 -12.97 12.48
CA ALA A 515 20.43 -12.61 12.48
C ALA A 515 20.67 -11.09 12.32
N LEU A 516 19.64 -10.31 11.97
CA LEU A 516 19.73 -8.85 11.87
C LEU A 516 19.79 -8.18 13.25
N ARG A 517 20.21 -6.91 13.29
CA ARG A 517 20.08 -6.08 14.50
C ARG A 517 18.59 -5.98 14.92
N PRO A 518 18.25 -5.87 16.22
CA PRO A 518 16.86 -5.94 16.70
C PRO A 518 15.88 -4.99 15.99
N GLY A 519 16.31 -3.76 15.67
CA GLY A 519 15.48 -2.79 14.94
C GLY A 519 15.25 -3.18 13.48
N GLU A 520 16.33 -3.60 12.79
CA GLU A 520 16.28 -4.08 11.39
C GLU A 520 15.42 -5.36 11.27
N ALA A 521 15.58 -6.29 12.22
CA ALA A 521 14.78 -7.50 12.32
C ALA A 521 13.29 -7.20 12.44
N THR A 522 12.92 -6.22 13.26
CA THR A 522 11.53 -5.80 13.44
C THR A 522 10.98 -5.21 12.14
N THR A 523 11.73 -4.31 11.51
CA THR A 523 11.34 -3.68 10.24
C THR A 523 11.16 -4.71 9.12
N ALA A 524 12.10 -5.64 8.96
CA ALA A 524 12.00 -6.70 7.95
C ALA A 524 10.76 -7.59 8.16
N ARG A 525 10.46 -7.95 9.42
CA ARG A 525 9.23 -8.71 9.75
C ARG A 525 7.96 -7.93 9.45
N LEU A 526 7.93 -6.63 9.74
CA LEU A 526 6.79 -5.76 9.43
C LEU A 526 6.57 -5.62 7.93
N ASN A 527 7.63 -5.50 7.13
CA ASN A 527 7.58 -5.43 5.68
C ASN A 527 6.96 -6.70 5.07
N ILE A 528 7.43 -7.87 5.52
CA ILE A 528 6.87 -9.15 5.09
C ILE A 528 5.42 -9.31 5.55
N ALA A 529 5.10 -8.96 6.80
CA ALA A 529 3.72 -9.01 7.30
C ALA A 529 2.78 -8.11 6.47
N ARG A 530 3.24 -6.91 6.12
CA ARG A 530 2.48 -6.00 5.24
C ARG A 530 2.22 -6.63 3.87
N PHE A 531 3.23 -7.24 3.25
CA PHE A 531 3.08 -7.91 1.95
C PHE A 531 2.10 -9.09 2.01
N VAL A 532 2.20 -9.92 3.06
CA VAL A 532 1.24 -11.00 3.31
C VAL A 532 -0.19 -10.46 3.48
N ASN A 533 -0.35 -9.33 4.19
CA ASN A 533 -1.66 -8.71 4.39
C ASN A 533 -2.27 -8.19 3.08
N VAL A 534 -1.46 -7.61 2.18
CA VAL A 534 -1.91 -7.25 0.82
C VAL A 534 -2.44 -8.48 0.09
N ALA A 535 -1.72 -9.60 0.14
CA ALA A 535 -2.16 -10.84 -0.51
C ALA A 535 -3.42 -11.46 0.16
N ASN A 536 -3.58 -11.31 1.48
CA ASN A 536 -4.77 -11.78 2.20
C ASN A 536 -6.00 -10.93 1.87
N GLY A 537 -5.83 -9.61 1.71
CA GLY A 537 -6.91 -8.68 1.39
C GLY A 537 -7.35 -8.74 -0.07
N TRP A 538 -6.46 -9.17 -0.98
CA TRP A 538 -6.75 -9.16 -2.40
C TRP A 538 -7.78 -10.23 -2.81
N ARG A 539 -8.73 -9.82 -3.65
CA ARG A 539 -9.67 -10.71 -4.35
C ARG A 539 -9.77 -10.24 -5.80
N PRO A 540 -9.68 -11.13 -6.80
CA PRO A 540 -9.89 -10.72 -8.19
C PRO A 540 -11.33 -10.27 -8.41
N ILE A 541 -11.55 -9.33 -9.32
CA ILE A 541 -12.90 -8.86 -9.71
C ILE A 541 -13.74 -10.04 -10.20
N GLU A 542 -13.16 -10.91 -11.01
CA GLU A 542 -13.81 -12.12 -11.51
C GLU A 542 -12.86 -13.33 -11.50
N GLY A 543 -13.41 -14.52 -11.38
CA GLY A 543 -12.69 -15.79 -11.53
C GLY A 543 -11.86 -16.17 -10.30
N ARG A 544 -10.88 -17.08 -10.47
CA ARG A 544 -10.10 -17.66 -9.37
C ARG A 544 -8.90 -16.78 -9.01
N PRO A 545 -8.59 -16.60 -7.70
CA PRO A 545 -7.37 -15.94 -7.25
C PRO A 545 -6.15 -16.84 -7.55
N THR A 546 -5.35 -16.45 -8.55
CA THR A 546 -4.11 -17.13 -8.92
C THR A 546 -2.90 -16.25 -8.68
N VAL A 547 -1.71 -16.84 -8.50
CA VAL A 547 -0.45 -16.10 -8.35
C VAL A 547 -0.22 -15.16 -9.53
N SER A 548 -0.48 -15.59 -10.76
CA SER A 548 -0.32 -14.76 -11.96
C SER A 548 -1.23 -13.53 -11.97
N ARG A 549 -2.47 -13.63 -11.48
CA ARG A 549 -3.38 -12.48 -11.36
C ARG A 549 -2.94 -11.54 -10.26
N PHE A 550 -2.53 -12.08 -9.12
CA PHE A 550 -2.00 -11.28 -8.02
C PHE A 550 -0.75 -10.50 -8.43
N LEU A 551 0.17 -11.11 -9.18
CA LEU A 551 1.35 -10.43 -9.69
C LEU A 551 0.98 -9.24 -10.59
N ARG A 552 0.03 -9.42 -11.51
CA ARG A 552 -0.46 -8.30 -12.33
C ARG A 552 -1.11 -7.20 -11.50
N TYR A 553 -1.89 -7.57 -10.50
CA TYR A 553 -2.51 -6.63 -9.59
C TYR A 553 -1.47 -5.78 -8.83
N ILE A 554 -0.46 -6.41 -8.21
CA ILE A 554 0.57 -5.66 -7.49
C ILE A 554 1.51 -4.89 -8.41
N ASP A 555 1.77 -5.37 -9.64
CA ASP A 555 2.56 -4.62 -10.62
C ASP A 555 1.81 -3.35 -11.04
N ALA A 556 0.50 -3.41 -11.25
CA ALA A 556 -0.35 -2.25 -11.52
C ALA A 556 -0.39 -1.25 -10.34
N LEU A 557 -0.53 -1.74 -9.10
CA LEU A 557 -0.42 -0.90 -7.89
C LEU A 557 0.94 -0.20 -7.81
N ASN A 558 2.01 -0.92 -8.13
CA ASN A 558 3.37 -0.39 -8.10
C ASN A 558 3.60 0.70 -9.17
N GLU A 559 3.04 0.51 -10.36
CA GLU A 559 3.14 1.49 -11.45
C GLU A 559 2.37 2.77 -11.17
N SER A 560 1.22 2.68 -10.51
CA SER A 560 0.44 3.85 -10.09
C SER A 560 1.20 4.71 -9.08
N GLY A 561 1.99 4.08 -8.21
CA GLY A 561 2.78 4.73 -7.17
C GLY A 561 1.96 5.54 -6.16
N ARG A 562 0.65 5.25 -6.05
CA ARG A 562 -0.32 6.02 -5.26
C ARG A 562 -0.93 5.24 -4.11
N ASP A 563 -0.78 3.91 -4.11
CA ASP A 563 -1.50 3.05 -3.17
C ASP A 563 -0.76 2.92 -1.84
N GLU A 564 -1.44 3.30 -0.76
CA GLU A 564 -0.94 3.16 0.62
C GLU A 564 -0.73 1.68 1.01
N ALA A 565 -1.38 0.72 0.33
CA ALA A 565 -1.22 -0.70 0.60
C ALA A 565 0.22 -1.17 0.37
N LEU A 566 0.92 -0.60 -0.62
CA LEU A 566 2.33 -0.87 -0.91
C LEU A 566 3.31 0.07 -0.19
N THR A 567 2.84 0.93 0.71
CA THR A 567 3.71 1.75 1.54
C THR A 567 4.31 0.89 2.66
N PRO A 568 5.65 0.85 2.79
CA PRO A 568 6.29 0.15 3.89
C PRO A 568 5.85 0.70 5.25
N PRO A 569 5.67 -0.15 6.26
CA PRO A 569 5.42 0.32 7.61
C PRO A 569 6.62 1.14 8.10
N THR A 570 6.39 2.39 8.45
CA THR A 570 7.42 3.25 9.03
C THR A 570 7.70 2.79 10.47
N ALA A 571 8.88 2.20 10.69
CA ALA A 571 9.45 2.21 12.04
C ALA A 571 9.80 3.67 12.32
N SER A 572 9.13 4.31 13.27
CA SER A 572 9.41 5.70 13.64
C SER A 572 10.83 5.80 14.22
N VAL A 573 11.80 6.07 13.38
CA VAL A 573 13.10 6.55 13.85
C VAL A 573 12.85 7.99 14.28
N VAL A 574 12.94 8.26 15.56
CA VAL A 574 12.53 9.54 16.18
C VAL A 574 13.40 10.69 15.69
N ASP A 575 14.67 10.45 15.30
CA ASP A 575 15.57 11.48 14.77
C ASP A 575 16.29 10.92 13.52
N ALA A 576 15.82 11.28 12.33
CA ALA A 576 16.34 10.83 11.04
C ALA A 576 16.20 11.90 9.96
N VAL A 577 17.13 11.91 9.00
CA VAL A 577 17.06 12.78 7.81
C VAL A 577 15.93 12.31 6.91
N GLU A 578 15.04 13.23 6.55
CA GLU A 578 13.93 12.94 5.63
C GLU A 578 14.36 13.01 4.18
N LEU A 579 14.14 11.92 3.42
CA LEU A 579 14.33 11.89 1.98
C LEU A 579 12.99 11.73 1.28
N THR A 580 12.65 12.70 0.45
CA THR A 580 11.38 12.68 -0.28
C THR A 580 11.48 13.36 -1.64
N THR A 581 10.46 13.22 -2.49
CA THR A 581 10.38 14.00 -3.73
C THR A 581 9.89 15.41 -3.42
N VAL A 582 10.20 16.37 -4.31
CA VAL A 582 9.68 17.73 -4.18
C VAL A 582 8.15 17.76 -4.11
N HIS A 583 7.46 16.89 -4.88
CA HIS A 583 6.00 16.76 -4.81
C HIS A 583 5.50 16.26 -3.45
N GLY A 584 6.19 15.26 -2.88
CA GLY A 584 5.87 14.70 -1.56
C GLY A 584 6.15 15.67 -0.41
N ALA A 585 7.02 16.66 -0.63
CA ALA A 585 7.37 17.69 0.35
C ALA A 585 6.32 18.82 0.46
N LYS A 586 5.30 18.86 -0.42
CA LYS A 586 4.24 19.89 -0.35
C LYS A 586 3.50 19.77 1.00
N GLY A 587 3.34 20.90 1.68
CA GLY A 587 2.74 20.97 3.02
C GLY A 587 3.72 20.76 4.19
N LEU A 588 4.92 20.20 3.93
CA LEU A 588 5.95 19.97 4.96
C LEU A 588 6.96 21.13 5.03
N GLU A 589 7.82 21.13 6.09
CA GLU A 589 8.85 22.16 6.29
C GLU A 589 9.94 21.68 7.26
N TRP A 590 11.19 22.09 6.99
CA TRP A 590 12.37 21.71 7.80
C TRP A 590 13.30 22.91 8.03
N GLY A 591 14.12 22.84 9.07
CA GLY A 591 15.15 23.83 9.33
C GLY A 591 16.19 23.88 8.22
N THR A 592 16.62 22.72 7.75
CA THR A 592 17.63 22.57 6.69
C THR A 592 17.10 21.72 5.54
N VAL A 593 17.23 22.22 4.31
CA VAL A 593 16.81 21.51 3.09
C VAL A 593 17.96 21.42 2.10
N TYR A 594 18.17 20.23 1.56
CA TYR A 594 19.07 19.94 0.45
C TYR A 594 18.28 19.69 -0.83
N LEU A 595 18.70 20.34 -1.93
CA LEU A 595 18.16 20.11 -3.28
C LEU A 595 19.30 19.65 -4.19
N PRO A 596 19.56 18.34 -4.28
CA PRO A 596 20.60 17.77 -5.14
C PRO A 596 20.14 17.61 -6.59
N GLY A 597 21.12 17.34 -7.49
CA GLY A 597 20.86 16.95 -8.86
C GLY A 597 20.32 18.09 -9.73
N LEU A 598 20.67 19.32 -9.43
CA LEU A 598 20.24 20.51 -10.16
C LEU A 598 21.04 20.67 -11.46
N GLN A 599 20.69 19.85 -12.44
CA GLN A 599 21.28 19.86 -13.79
C GLN A 599 20.28 20.37 -14.82
N ALA A 600 20.76 20.97 -15.88
CA ALA A 600 19.96 21.22 -17.07
C ALA A 600 19.37 19.88 -17.58
N ASP A 601 18.10 19.83 -17.91
CA ASP A 601 17.33 18.63 -18.27
C ASP A 601 17.10 17.63 -17.09
N GLY A 602 17.54 17.97 -15.89
CA GLY A 602 17.28 17.23 -14.64
C GLY A 602 16.18 17.88 -13.80
N PHE A 603 16.39 19.14 -13.45
CA PHE A 603 15.41 20.05 -12.87
C PHE A 603 15.74 21.48 -13.34
N PRO A 604 14.94 22.09 -14.23
CA PRO A 604 13.65 21.64 -14.78
C PRO A 604 13.76 20.42 -15.68
N MET A 605 12.75 19.56 -15.63
CA MET A 605 12.65 18.46 -16.59
C MET A 605 12.17 18.99 -17.94
N SER A 606 12.91 18.67 -19.02
CA SER A 606 12.38 18.87 -20.37
C SER A 606 11.17 17.98 -20.59
N ALA A 607 10.09 18.53 -21.15
CA ALA A 607 8.90 17.79 -21.48
C ALA A 607 9.23 16.69 -22.50
N ARG A 608 9.28 15.45 -22.08
CA ARG A 608 9.46 14.29 -22.98
C ARG A 608 8.16 13.93 -23.69
N ARG A 609 7.03 14.17 -23.06
CA ARG A 609 5.68 13.95 -23.56
C ARG A 609 4.94 15.28 -23.44
N HIS A 610 4.55 15.81 -24.58
CA HIS A 610 3.68 16.99 -24.57
C HIS A 610 2.24 16.51 -24.43
N ASP A 611 1.44 17.20 -23.66
CA ASP A 611 0.01 16.97 -23.47
C ASP A 611 -0.79 17.48 -24.69
N ASP A 612 -0.39 17.00 -25.89
CA ASP A 612 -1.01 17.36 -27.16
C ASP A 612 -2.09 16.33 -27.52
N PRO A 613 -3.39 16.70 -27.46
CA PRO A 613 -4.48 15.79 -27.80
C PRO A 613 -4.50 15.34 -29.28
N ASP A 614 -3.86 16.09 -30.19
CA ASP A 614 -3.73 15.66 -31.59
C ASP A 614 -2.73 14.50 -31.78
N ARG A 615 -2.01 14.14 -30.72
CA ARG A 615 -0.99 13.08 -30.74
C ARG A 615 -1.28 11.92 -29.79
N HIS A 616 -2.15 12.14 -28.80
CA HIS A 616 -2.41 11.19 -27.73
C HIS A 616 -3.92 10.96 -27.58
N ALA A 617 -4.38 9.77 -27.91
CA ALA A 617 -5.81 9.42 -27.94
C ALA A 617 -6.49 9.50 -26.55
N MET A 618 -5.75 9.27 -25.45
CA MET A 618 -6.26 9.34 -24.09
C MET A 618 -6.47 10.77 -23.58
N LEU A 619 -5.95 11.79 -24.27
CA LEU A 619 -6.13 13.18 -23.87
C LEU A 619 -7.42 13.75 -24.46
N LEU A 620 -8.16 14.54 -23.68
CA LEU A 620 -9.33 15.25 -24.15
C LEU A 620 -8.92 16.46 -25.01
N PRO A 621 -9.59 16.67 -26.16
CA PRO A 621 -9.46 17.92 -26.90
C PRO A 621 -9.77 19.12 -26.04
N TYR A 622 -8.98 20.19 -26.17
CA TYR A 622 -9.11 21.38 -25.30
C TYR A 622 -10.51 22.01 -25.40
N GLU A 623 -11.14 21.97 -26.55
CA GLU A 623 -12.45 22.55 -26.80
C GLU A 623 -13.59 21.85 -26.05
N LEU A 624 -13.39 20.59 -25.67
CA LEU A 624 -14.39 19.79 -24.93
C LEU A 624 -14.21 19.88 -23.40
N ARG A 625 -13.14 20.50 -22.94
CA ARG A 625 -12.83 20.57 -21.52
C ARG A 625 -13.64 21.66 -20.81
N LEU A 626 -13.95 21.49 -19.52
CA LEU A 626 -14.62 22.50 -18.69
C LEU A 626 -13.78 23.76 -18.42
N ASP A 627 -12.46 23.67 -18.61
CA ASP A 627 -11.49 24.76 -18.51
C ASP A 627 -11.03 25.28 -19.89
N ALA A 628 -11.83 25.06 -20.97
CA ALA A 628 -11.49 25.42 -22.34
C ALA A 628 -11.22 26.90 -22.53
N GLU A 629 -11.92 27.79 -21.82
CA GLU A 629 -11.74 29.23 -21.91
C GLU A 629 -10.32 29.65 -21.49
N HIS A 630 -9.79 29.04 -20.42
CA HIS A 630 -8.44 29.25 -19.96
C HIS A 630 -7.36 28.66 -20.87
N LEU A 631 -7.73 27.67 -21.70
CA LEU A 631 -6.87 26.97 -22.64
C LEU A 631 -7.07 27.45 -24.10
N SER A 632 -7.70 28.61 -24.29
CA SER A 632 -8.08 29.12 -25.61
C SER A 632 -6.90 29.23 -26.60
N GLU A 633 -5.69 29.59 -26.14
CA GLU A 633 -4.49 29.65 -26.97
C GLU A 633 -4.03 28.27 -27.44
N LEU A 634 -4.12 27.26 -26.57
CA LEU A 634 -3.82 25.87 -26.92
C LEU A 634 -4.87 25.30 -27.88
N ALA A 635 -6.15 25.62 -27.67
CA ALA A 635 -7.23 25.24 -28.54
C ALA A 635 -7.09 25.87 -29.96
N ALA A 636 -6.69 27.14 -30.02
CA ALA A 636 -6.54 27.86 -31.29
C ALA A 636 -5.27 27.51 -32.08
N THR A 637 -4.32 26.76 -31.52
CA THR A 637 -3.03 26.46 -32.14
C THR A 637 -2.88 24.97 -32.47
N SER A 638 -1.97 24.63 -33.37
CA SER A 638 -1.65 23.25 -33.76
C SER A 638 -0.17 23.11 -34.13
N GLY A 639 0.31 21.88 -34.22
CA GLY A 639 1.65 21.57 -34.68
C GLY A 639 2.77 22.22 -33.87
N ASN A 640 3.70 22.93 -34.52
CA ASN A 640 4.86 23.51 -33.81
C ASN A 640 4.47 24.66 -32.84
N SER A 641 3.48 25.47 -33.20
CA SER A 641 3.02 26.57 -32.35
C SER A 641 2.42 26.03 -31.04
N ARG A 642 1.55 25.00 -31.11
CA ARG A 642 1.02 24.34 -29.91
C ARG A 642 2.15 23.72 -29.08
N LYS A 643 3.14 23.10 -29.72
CA LYS A 643 4.31 22.55 -29.02
C LYS A 643 5.10 23.60 -28.24
N GLU A 644 5.24 24.82 -28.77
CA GLU A 644 5.90 25.94 -28.09
C GLU A 644 5.12 26.34 -26.84
N HIS A 645 3.81 26.52 -26.93
CA HIS A 645 2.94 26.83 -25.77
C HIS A 645 2.97 25.71 -24.70
N LEU A 646 2.95 24.43 -25.11
CA LEU A 646 3.06 23.32 -24.20
C LEU A 646 4.43 23.24 -23.51
N THR A 647 5.49 23.60 -24.21
CA THR A 647 6.85 23.66 -23.63
C THR A 647 6.93 24.78 -22.60
N GLU A 648 6.35 25.93 -22.89
CA GLU A 648 6.30 27.06 -21.95
C GLU A 648 5.49 26.70 -20.71
N ARG A 649 4.30 26.10 -20.87
CA ARG A 649 3.47 25.64 -19.76
C ARG A 649 4.20 24.62 -18.88
N ASN A 650 4.91 23.65 -19.48
CA ASN A 650 5.75 22.72 -18.72
C ASN A 650 6.86 23.45 -17.94
N THR A 651 7.48 24.48 -18.52
CA THR A 651 8.50 25.29 -17.86
C THR A 651 7.91 26.00 -16.65
N GLN A 652 6.73 26.61 -16.79
CA GLN A 652 6.01 27.25 -15.69
C GLN A 652 5.63 26.26 -14.57
N SER A 653 5.21 25.04 -14.92
CA SER A 653 4.94 23.98 -13.94
C SER A 653 6.20 23.58 -13.16
N GLU A 654 7.35 23.47 -13.83
CA GLU A 654 8.65 23.22 -13.17
C GLU A 654 9.11 24.41 -12.32
N HIS A 655 8.82 25.68 -12.70
CA HIS A 655 9.07 26.85 -11.84
C HIS A 655 8.23 26.79 -10.55
N ARG A 656 6.94 26.45 -10.63
CA ARG A 656 6.10 26.27 -9.44
C ARG A 656 6.67 25.16 -8.53
N LEU A 657 7.14 24.07 -9.13
CA LEU A 657 7.76 22.99 -8.37
C LEU A 657 9.06 23.43 -7.68
N ALA A 658 9.89 24.24 -8.35
CA ALA A 658 11.10 24.82 -7.75
C ALA A 658 10.76 25.80 -6.62
N TYR A 659 9.73 26.63 -6.79
CA TYR A 659 9.22 27.52 -5.75
C TYR A 659 8.74 26.74 -4.52
N VAL A 660 7.99 25.63 -4.74
CA VAL A 660 7.58 24.75 -3.64
C VAL A 660 8.80 24.18 -2.93
N ALA A 661 9.81 23.68 -3.66
CA ALA A 661 11.01 23.09 -3.07
C ALA A 661 11.76 24.07 -2.17
N VAL A 662 12.03 25.28 -2.66
CA VAL A 662 12.76 26.33 -1.95
C VAL A 662 12.01 26.78 -0.69
N THR A 663 10.69 26.94 -0.79
CA THR A 663 9.85 27.38 0.34
C THR A 663 9.63 26.32 1.42
N ARG A 664 10.22 25.13 1.31
CA ARG A 664 10.23 24.11 2.40
C ARG A 664 11.25 24.44 3.48
N ALA A 665 12.30 25.18 3.16
CA ALA A 665 13.37 25.53 4.08
C ALA A 665 12.97 26.67 5.03
N LYS A 666 13.37 26.55 6.32
CA LYS A 666 13.21 27.61 7.32
C LYS A 666 14.48 28.48 7.41
N HIS A 667 15.64 27.86 7.62
CA HIS A 667 16.88 28.54 7.96
C HIS A 667 18.01 28.31 6.95
N THR A 668 18.10 27.12 6.41
CA THR A 668 19.18 26.74 5.49
C THR A 668 18.65 26.01 4.27
N ILE A 669 19.11 26.43 3.10
CA ILE A 669 18.93 25.69 1.86
C ILE A 669 20.28 25.48 1.18
N THR A 670 20.56 24.25 0.80
CA THR A 670 21.74 23.84 0.03
C THR A 670 21.27 23.33 -1.33
N MET A 671 21.73 23.96 -2.39
CA MET A 671 21.40 23.62 -3.77
C MET A 671 22.65 23.10 -4.46
N SER A 672 22.59 21.90 -5.02
CA SER A 672 23.76 21.27 -5.62
C SER A 672 23.46 20.51 -6.90
N GLY A 673 24.49 20.22 -7.65
CA GLY A 673 24.43 19.39 -8.84
C GLY A 673 25.83 18.90 -9.26
N HIS A 674 25.90 18.15 -10.36
CA HIS A 674 27.14 17.56 -10.84
C HIS A 674 27.23 17.52 -12.35
N VAL A 675 28.46 17.41 -12.83
CA VAL A 675 28.81 17.36 -14.26
C VAL A 675 28.52 15.99 -14.86
N TRP A 676 28.98 14.92 -14.19
CA TRP A 676 28.91 13.56 -14.69
C TRP A 676 27.97 12.68 -13.89
N GLN A 677 27.12 11.98 -14.59
CA GLN A 677 26.29 10.87 -14.09
C GLN A 677 26.85 9.56 -14.63
N ASP A 678 26.80 8.50 -13.84
CA ASP A 678 27.14 7.16 -14.31
C ASP A 678 26.42 6.87 -15.66
N HIS A 679 27.16 6.29 -16.62
CA HIS A 679 26.72 5.94 -17.99
C HIS A 679 26.45 7.10 -18.97
N LEU A 680 26.60 8.37 -18.60
CA LEU A 680 26.47 9.47 -19.56
C LEU A 680 27.78 9.73 -20.31
N LYS A 681 27.66 9.91 -21.62
CA LYS A 681 28.78 10.21 -22.51
C LYS A 681 29.00 11.72 -22.74
N ARG A 682 28.15 12.55 -22.17
CA ARG A 682 28.22 14.03 -22.32
C ARG A 682 28.05 14.70 -20.97
N PRO A 683 28.86 15.72 -20.67
CA PRO A 683 28.76 16.47 -19.44
C PRO A 683 27.44 17.23 -19.38
N LYS A 684 26.87 17.30 -18.17
CA LYS A 684 25.71 18.12 -17.87
C LYS A 684 26.13 19.57 -17.57
N LYS A 685 25.15 20.49 -17.70
CA LYS A 685 25.31 21.90 -17.33
C LYS A 685 24.51 22.15 -16.05
N PRO A 686 24.87 23.18 -15.26
CA PRO A 686 24.06 23.61 -14.13
C PRO A 686 22.62 23.95 -14.52
N SER A 687 21.69 23.64 -13.65
CA SER A 687 20.29 24.03 -13.74
C SER A 687 20.13 25.56 -13.74
N PRO A 688 19.13 26.12 -14.44
CA PRO A 688 18.76 27.54 -14.27
C PRO A 688 18.52 27.91 -12.81
N TYR A 689 17.90 27.03 -12.02
CA TYR A 689 17.63 27.28 -10.58
C TYR A 689 18.91 27.34 -9.75
N LEU A 690 19.91 26.53 -10.08
CA LEU A 690 21.21 26.56 -9.42
C LEU A 690 21.95 27.89 -9.74
N LEU A 691 21.82 28.38 -10.98
CA LEU A 691 22.39 29.65 -11.38
C LEU A 691 21.65 30.85 -10.74
N MET A 692 20.32 30.83 -10.70
CA MET A 692 19.52 31.81 -9.97
C MET A 692 19.94 31.90 -8.51
N ALA A 693 20.08 30.74 -7.83
CA ALA A 693 20.52 30.67 -6.44
C ALA A 693 21.94 31.25 -6.23
N ARG A 694 22.86 30.98 -7.17
CA ARG A 694 24.23 31.50 -7.14
C ARG A 694 24.26 33.03 -7.24
N ASP A 695 23.34 33.59 -8.02
CA ASP A 695 23.29 35.05 -8.29
C ASP A 695 22.53 35.82 -7.19
N VAL A 696 21.92 35.16 -6.19
CA VAL A 696 21.31 35.80 -5.02
C VAL A 696 22.41 36.49 -4.17
N PRO A 697 22.30 37.79 -3.87
CA PRO A 697 23.28 38.46 -3.03
C PRO A 697 23.34 37.84 -1.62
N GLY A 698 24.51 37.38 -1.20
CA GLY A 698 24.71 36.72 0.10
C GLY A 698 24.74 35.21 0.03
N ALA A 699 24.50 34.59 -1.15
CA ALA A 699 24.70 33.17 -1.34
C ALA A 699 26.16 32.74 -1.13
N THR A 700 26.38 31.66 -0.47
CA THR A 700 27.69 31.05 -0.25
C THR A 700 27.99 30.06 -1.37
N ILE A 701 29.09 30.29 -2.08
CA ILE A 701 29.54 29.35 -3.12
C ILE A 701 30.45 28.32 -2.45
N GLY A 702 30.00 27.08 -2.44
CA GLY A 702 30.75 25.89 -2.02
C GLY A 702 31.71 25.38 -3.11
N PRO A 703 32.01 24.07 -3.12
CA PRO A 703 32.77 23.47 -4.21
C PRO A 703 32.11 23.76 -5.56
N TRP A 704 32.93 24.21 -6.53
CA TRP A 704 32.43 24.52 -7.87
C TRP A 704 33.44 24.09 -8.94
N VAL A 705 33.01 23.20 -9.80
CA VAL A 705 33.80 22.69 -10.93
C VAL A 705 33.54 23.54 -12.17
N ASP A 706 34.52 24.32 -12.62
CA ASP A 706 34.41 25.18 -13.80
C ASP A 706 34.55 24.43 -15.13
N GLU A 707 35.44 23.44 -15.16
CA GLU A 707 35.69 22.62 -16.38
C GLU A 707 35.21 21.18 -16.17
N PRO A 708 34.53 20.58 -17.16
CA PRO A 708 33.90 19.26 -17.01
C PRO A 708 34.85 18.10 -16.67
N GLY A 709 36.14 18.24 -16.91
CA GLY A 709 37.08 17.10 -16.78
C GLY A 709 36.74 15.94 -17.72
N GLU A 710 37.44 14.82 -17.54
CA GLU A 710 37.09 13.56 -18.19
C GLU A 710 35.96 12.85 -17.43
N PRO A 711 35.05 12.11 -18.14
CA PRO A 711 34.02 11.34 -17.45
C PRO A 711 34.68 10.35 -16.48
N PRO A 712 34.13 10.17 -15.27
CA PRO A 712 34.66 9.20 -14.32
C PRO A 712 34.68 7.83 -15.01
N THR A 713 35.86 7.27 -15.12
CA THR A 713 36.03 5.91 -15.63
C THR A 713 35.45 4.99 -14.56
N ILE A 714 34.23 4.49 -14.75
CA ILE A 714 33.85 3.25 -14.12
C ILE A 714 34.80 2.23 -14.72
N ALA A 715 35.83 1.88 -13.97
CA ALA A 715 36.72 0.82 -14.41
C ALA A 715 35.84 -0.41 -14.62
N PRO A 716 35.62 -0.86 -15.88
CA PRO A 716 35.06 -2.17 -16.05
C PRO A 716 36.04 -3.08 -15.31
N PHE A 717 35.58 -4.00 -14.50
CA PHE A 717 36.32 -4.97 -13.75
C PHE A 717 37.75 -5.04 -14.30
N SER A 718 38.74 -4.43 -13.62
CA SER A 718 40.11 -4.44 -14.13
C SER A 718 40.51 -5.89 -14.17
N ASP A 719 41.14 -6.32 -15.26
CA ASP A 719 41.80 -7.64 -15.33
C ASP A 719 42.93 -7.83 -14.29
N SER A 720 43.08 -6.88 -13.34
CA SER A 720 43.97 -7.03 -12.21
C SER A 720 43.30 -7.93 -11.19
N ASP A 721 43.91 -9.06 -10.90
CA ASP A 721 43.54 -10.03 -9.85
C ASP A 721 43.43 -9.43 -8.42
N THR A 722 43.47 -8.12 -8.30
CA THR A 722 43.37 -7.37 -7.08
C THR A 722 42.31 -6.29 -7.23
N VAL A 723 41.02 -6.66 -7.04
CA VAL A 723 40.02 -5.67 -6.64
C VAL A 723 40.36 -5.32 -5.19
N PRO A 724 40.80 -4.11 -4.87
CA PRO A 724 40.98 -3.73 -3.47
C PRO A 724 39.58 -3.77 -2.87
N ASP A 725 39.39 -4.53 -1.81
CA ASP A 725 38.14 -4.44 -1.02
C ASP A 725 38.03 -2.99 -0.56
N PRO A 726 37.01 -2.25 -0.99
CA PRO A 726 36.82 -0.85 -0.61
C PRO A 726 36.68 -0.65 0.89
N LEU A 727 36.32 -1.70 1.64
CA LEU A 727 36.17 -1.65 3.10
C LEU A 727 37.49 -1.95 3.86
N PHE A 728 38.40 -2.75 3.30
CA PHE A 728 39.53 -3.25 4.09
C PHE A 728 40.90 -3.10 3.44
N GLY A 729 41.01 -2.69 2.18
CA GLY A 729 42.31 -2.44 1.51
C GLY A 729 43.27 -3.63 1.41
N HIS A 730 42.86 -4.83 1.79
CA HIS A 730 43.65 -6.07 1.80
C HIS A 730 42.79 -7.25 1.32
N ASP A 731 43.44 -8.29 0.80
CA ASP A 731 42.81 -9.58 0.53
C ASP A 731 42.28 -10.22 1.82
N VAL A 732 41.02 -9.88 2.15
CA VAL A 732 40.29 -10.36 3.34
C VAL A 732 40.26 -11.90 3.37
N GLY A 733 40.11 -12.56 2.22
CA GLY A 733 40.11 -14.01 2.16
C GLY A 733 41.46 -14.62 2.54
N THR A 734 42.57 -13.98 2.19
CA THR A 734 43.92 -14.44 2.56
C THR A 734 44.22 -14.03 4.01
N ALA A 735 43.84 -12.86 4.46
CA ALA A 735 43.99 -12.45 5.85
C ALA A 735 43.14 -13.36 6.78
N PHE A 736 41.87 -13.64 6.41
CA PHE A 736 41.00 -14.54 7.16
C PHE A 736 41.51 -15.97 7.22
N ARG A 737 42.04 -16.51 6.11
CA ARG A 737 42.72 -17.82 6.08
C ARG A 737 43.94 -17.86 6.96
N LYS A 738 44.76 -16.78 7.01
CA LYS A 738 45.92 -16.67 7.90
C LYS A 738 45.51 -16.63 9.38
N ILE A 739 44.47 -15.87 9.71
CA ILE A 739 43.89 -15.80 11.07
C ILE A 739 43.40 -17.16 11.54
N ILE A 740 42.68 -17.90 10.68
CA ILE A 740 42.22 -19.26 10.98
C ILE A 740 43.36 -20.25 11.13
N ALA A 741 44.40 -20.15 10.25
CA ALA A 741 45.54 -21.07 10.26
C ALA A 741 46.51 -20.82 11.43
N ASP A 742 46.71 -19.56 11.83
CA ASP A 742 47.56 -19.19 12.96
C ASP A 742 47.10 -17.86 13.61
N PRO A 743 46.18 -17.94 14.56
CA PRO A 743 45.66 -16.75 15.26
C PRO A 743 46.74 -15.96 16.01
N THR A 744 47.83 -16.61 16.34
CA THR A 744 48.88 -15.99 17.18
C THR A 744 49.75 -14.99 16.40
N THR A 745 49.89 -15.12 15.10
CA THR A 745 50.65 -14.19 14.25
C THR A 745 49.95 -12.86 14.02
N VAL A 746 48.63 -12.80 14.18
CA VAL A 746 47.81 -11.60 13.93
C VAL A 746 47.39 -10.92 15.24
N ALA A 747 47.48 -11.64 16.36
CA ALA A 747 47.05 -11.15 17.67
C ALA A 747 47.82 -9.90 18.16
N ALA A 748 49.05 -9.70 17.66
CA ALA A 748 49.85 -8.54 18.03
C ALA A 748 49.36 -7.23 17.43
N ASP A 749 48.83 -7.30 16.22
CA ASP A 749 48.36 -6.12 15.46
C ASP A 749 46.85 -5.81 15.67
N TYR A 750 46.04 -6.84 15.94
CA TYR A 750 44.58 -6.72 16.10
C TYR A 750 44.02 -7.63 17.21
N PRO A 751 44.43 -7.44 18.50
CA PRO A 751 44.05 -8.35 19.57
C PRO A 751 42.53 -8.48 19.80
N GLU A 752 41.77 -7.39 19.77
CA GLU A 752 40.33 -7.41 19.99
C GLU A 752 39.56 -8.15 18.87
N LEU A 753 40.03 -8.05 17.61
CA LEU A 753 39.44 -8.75 16.49
C LEU A 753 39.70 -10.26 16.57
N VAL A 754 40.94 -10.64 16.98
CA VAL A 754 41.33 -12.06 17.16
C VAL A 754 40.53 -12.69 18.31
N ASP A 755 40.32 -11.96 19.41
CA ASP A 755 39.51 -12.42 20.53
C ASP A 755 38.05 -12.59 20.13
N ALA A 756 37.46 -11.65 19.37
CA ALA A 756 36.11 -11.73 18.90
C ALA A 756 35.87 -12.88 17.89
N VAL A 757 36.83 -13.08 16.96
CA VAL A 757 36.77 -14.18 15.98
C VAL A 757 36.98 -15.53 16.70
N SER A 758 37.88 -15.60 17.67
CA SER A 758 38.14 -16.82 18.43
C SER A 758 36.94 -17.22 19.27
N GLU A 759 36.28 -16.26 19.92
CA GLU A 759 35.05 -16.50 20.71
C GLU A 759 33.93 -16.94 19.82
N ARG A 760 33.71 -16.29 18.66
CA ARG A 760 32.70 -16.70 17.70
C ARG A 760 32.97 -18.07 17.09
N THR A 761 34.23 -18.37 16.77
CA THR A 761 34.64 -19.70 16.31
C THR A 761 34.39 -20.77 17.37
N ARG A 762 34.67 -20.45 18.65
CA ARG A 762 34.37 -21.34 19.78
C ARG A 762 32.88 -21.61 19.93
N GLN A 763 32.06 -20.58 19.83
CA GLN A 763 30.58 -20.69 19.88
C GLN A 763 30.03 -21.54 18.72
N LEU A 764 30.46 -21.27 17.47
CA LEU A 764 30.10 -22.06 16.30
C LEU A 764 30.56 -23.51 16.39
N THR A 765 31.76 -23.76 16.99
CA THR A 765 32.26 -25.12 17.18
C THR A 765 31.43 -25.88 18.21
N ILE A 766 30.92 -25.22 19.24
CA ILE A 766 30.01 -25.81 20.22
C ILE A 766 28.67 -26.11 19.53
N GLU A 767 28.12 -25.16 18.79
CA GLU A 767 26.86 -25.33 18.03
C GLU A 767 26.96 -26.48 17.00
N ILE A 768 28.09 -26.59 16.27
CA ILE A 768 28.36 -27.68 15.32
C ILE A 768 28.60 -29.01 16.07
N GLY A 769 29.25 -28.97 17.24
CA GLY A 769 29.48 -30.14 18.09
C GLY A 769 28.15 -30.72 18.57
N ASP A 770 27.24 -29.88 19.01
CA ASP A 770 25.86 -30.27 19.41
C ASP A 770 25.05 -30.84 18.23
N LEU A 771 25.35 -30.40 16.99
CA LEU A 771 24.72 -30.93 15.77
C LEU A 771 25.39 -32.22 15.23
N SER A 772 26.64 -32.52 15.65
CA SER A 772 27.45 -33.62 15.08
C SER A 772 27.45 -34.90 15.90
N GLU A 773 27.05 -34.88 17.15
CA GLU A 773 26.79 -36.11 17.87
C GLU A 773 25.41 -36.67 17.46
N PRO A 774 25.33 -37.85 16.87
CA PRO A 774 24.06 -38.54 16.82
C PRO A 774 23.74 -38.89 18.28
N THR A 775 22.94 -38.06 18.93
CA THR A 775 22.29 -38.43 20.17
C THR A 775 21.56 -39.74 19.89
N ALA A 776 21.90 -40.72 20.69
CA ALA A 776 21.21 -41.97 20.72
C ALA A 776 19.70 -41.73 20.70
N ASP A 777 19.01 -42.33 19.75
CA ASP A 777 17.59 -42.34 19.52
C ASP A 777 16.96 -40.92 19.61
N PRO A 778 16.46 -40.35 18.50
CA PRO A 778 15.69 -39.12 18.59
C PRO A 778 14.54 -39.40 19.55
N THR A 779 14.56 -38.77 20.72
CA THR A 779 13.33 -38.68 21.51
C THR A 779 12.26 -38.18 20.55
N PRO A 780 11.18 -38.96 20.32
CA PRO A 780 10.15 -38.57 19.36
C PRO A 780 9.72 -37.13 19.70
N LYS A 781 9.76 -36.24 18.72
CA LYS A 781 9.24 -34.87 18.95
C LYS A 781 7.80 -35.06 19.43
N PRO A 782 7.43 -34.43 20.58
CA PRO A 782 6.06 -34.61 21.09
C PRO A 782 5.07 -34.22 20.00
N PHE A 783 4.12 -35.06 19.72
CA PHE A 783 3.11 -34.83 18.70
C PHE A 783 2.15 -33.75 19.18
N SER A 784 2.20 -32.57 18.53
CA SER A 784 1.27 -31.47 18.82
C SER A 784 0.25 -31.33 17.72
N THR A 785 -1.05 -31.31 18.07
CA THR A 785 -2.11 -31.25 17.05
C THR A 785 -3.28 -30.35 17.48
N ALA A 786 -4.03 -29.86 16.48
CA ALA A 786 -5.26 -29.10 16.73
C ALA A 786 -6.44 -30.06 17.03
N VAL A 787 -7.41 -29.59 17.79
CA VAL A 787 -8.64 -30.34 18.10
C VAL A 787 -9.39 -30.81 16.85
N THR A 788 -9.46 -30.00 15.82
CA THR A 788 -10.08 -30.34 14.53
C THR A 788 -9.39 -31.54 13.85
N ASN A 789 -8.09 -31.67 14.05
CA ASN A 789 -7.31 -32.81 13.55
C ASN A 789 -7.57 -34.10 14.35
N LEU A 790 -7.88 -34.00 15.64
CA LEU A 790 -8.32 -35.16 16.44
C LEU A 790 -9.64 -35.72 15.93
N VAL A 791 -10.58 -34.87 15.54
CA VAL A 791 -11.83 -35.28 14.93
C VAL A 791 -11.56 -36.05 13.63
N ALA A 792 -10.67 -35.51 12.77
CA ALA A 792 -10.28 -36.16 11.53
C ALA A 792 -9.61 -37.54 11.78
N LEU A 793 -8.78 -37.63 12.82
CA LEU A 793 -8.12 -38.84 13.24
C LEU A 793 -9.12 -39.87 13.81
N ALA A 794 -10.08 -39.43 14.61
CA ALA A 794 -11.16 -40.30 15.13
C ALA A 794 -12.07 -40.83 14.01
N GLN A 795 -12.33 -40.00 12.99
CA GLN A 795 -13.09 -40.44 11.81
C GLN A 795 -12.37 -41.49 10.98
N CYS A 796 -11.11 -41.23 10.63
CA CYS A 796 -10.33 -42.21 9.84
C CYS A 796 -8.82 -41.91 9.95
N PRO A 797 -8.05 -42.73 10.71
CA PRO A 797 -6.61 -42.60 10.83
C PRO A 797 -5.87 -42.58 9.48
N LEU A 798 -6.28 -43.35 8.51
CA LEU A 798 -5.65 -43.38 7.19
C LEU A 798 -5.86 -42.06 6.42
N LYS A 799 -7.05 -41.46 6.49
CA LYS A 799 -7.33 -40.19 5.91
C LYS A 799 -6.47 -39.09 6.60
N PHE A 800 -6.37 -39.16 7.92
CA PHE A 800 -5.51 -38.26 8.69
C PHE A 800 -4.04 -38.34 8.23
N LYS A 801 -3.50 -39.59 8.07
CA LYS A 801 -2.15 -39.79 7.55
C LYS A 801 -1.94 -39.09 6.20
N TRP A 802 -2.85 -39.30 5.25
CA TRP A 802 -2.76 -38.72 3.92
C TRP A 802 -2.79 -37.20 3.92
N VAL A 803 -3.53 -36.62 4.85
CA VAL A 803 -3.65 -35.18 4.96
C VAL A 803 -2.47 -34.55 5.69
N HIS A 804 -2.00 -35.14 6.80
CA HIS A 804 -1.08 -34.49 7.73
C HIS A 804 0.36 -35.04 7.66
N HIS A 805 0.54 -36.33 7.36
CA HIS A 805 1.87 -36.92 7.17
C HIS A 805 2.27 -36.91 5.70
N ASP A 806 1.43 -37.42 4.82
CA ASP A 806 1.73 -37.55 3.39
C ASP A 806 1.39 -36.25 2.62
N LYS A 807 0.70 -35.29 3.28
CA LYS A 807 0.32 -33.96 2.77
C LYS A 807 -0.33 -34.00 1.39
N LEU A 808 -1.20 -34.96 1.13
CA LEU A 808 -1.91 -35.05 -0.13
C LEU A 808 -2.93 -33.92 -0.29
N PRO A 809 -3.08 -33.34 -1.49
CA PRO A 809 -3.97 -32.21 -1.73
C PRO A 809 -5.44 -32.58 -1.52
N ARG A 810 -6.22 -31.63 -0.94
CA ARG A 810 -7.67 -31.73 -0.76
C ARG A 810 -8.40 -30.71 -1.58
N ARG A 811 -9.65 -30.99 -1.95
CA ARG A 811 -10.53 -30.00 -2.57
C ARG A 811 -11.02 -29.01 -1.50
N PRO A 812 -10.97 -27.70 -1.75
CA PRO A 812 -11.57 -26.71 -0.84
C PRO A 812 -13.07 -26.97 -0.68
N SER A 813 -13.55 -27.02 0.56
CA SER A 813 -14.98 -27.20 0.85
C SER A 813 -15.67 -25.82 0.98
N LYS A 814 -16.67 -25.56 0.12
CA LYS A 814 -17.52 -24.35 0.22
C LYS A 814 -18.25 -24.26 1.58
N ALA A 815 -18.57 -25.40 2.19
CA ALA A 815 -19.18 -25.46 3.51
C ALA A 815 -18.24 -24.97 4.62
N ALA A 816 -16.93 -25.23 4.50
CA ALA A 816 -15.94 -24.75 5.47
C ALA A 816 -15.82 -23.21 5.46
N VAL A 817 -15.87 -22.57 4.28
CA VAL A 817 -15.81 -21.12 4.14
C VAL A 817 -17.03 -20.45 4.80
N ARG A 818 -18.24 -20.97 4.56
CA ARG A 818 -19.48 -20.47 5.19
C ARG A 818 -19.47 -20.67 6.71
N GLY A 819 -18.94 -21.78 7.19
CA GLY A 819 -18.78 -22.03 8.61
C GLY A 819 -17.88 -20.99 9.28
N THR A 820 -16.75 -20.65 8.68
CA THR A 820 -15.81 -19.66 9.22
C THR A 820 -16.44 -18.27 9.32
N GLU A 821 -17.23 -17.85 8.33
CA GLU A 821 -17.90 -16.56 8.33
C GLU A 821 -18.99 -16.47 9.41
N PHE A 822 -19.79 -17.53 9.58
CA PHE A 822 -20.78 -17.64 10.63
C PHE A 822 -20.14 -17.55 12.03
N HIS A 823 -19.08 -18.31 12.31
CA HIS A 823 -18.36 -18.26 13.59
C HIS A 823 -17.84 -16.88 13.89
N ARG A 824 -17.29 -16.18 12.87
CA ARG A 824 -16.79 -14.80 13.05
C ARG A 824 -17.91 -13.83 13.43
N LYS A 825 -19.09 -13.94 12.83
CA LYS A 825 -20.24 -13.09 13.21
C LYS A 825 -20.68 -13.35 14.66
N VAL A 826 -20.76 -14.62 15.06
CA VAL A 826 -21.09 -14.98 16.44
C VAL A 826 -20.02 -14.52 17.43
N GLU A 827 -18.74 -14.60 17.08
CA GLU A 827 -17.65 -14.06 17.87
C GLU A 827 -17.80 -12.55 18.11
N LEU A 828 -18.01 -11.77 17.04
CA LEU A 828 -18.17 -10.32 17.13
C LEU A 828 -19.40 -9.92 17.94
N HIS A 829 -20.50 -10.67 17.85
CA HIS A 829 -21.68 -10.50 18.67
C HIS A 829 -21.37 -10.75 20.15
N ASN A 830 -20.73 -11.86 20.48
CA ASN A 830 -20.40 -12.23 21.86
C ASN A 830 -19.39 -11.26 22.51
N LEU A 831 -18.53 -10.63 21.70
CA LEU A 831 -17.61 -9.57 22.11
C LEU A 831 -18.30 -8.20 22.26
N GLY A 832 -19.56 -8.06 21.84
CA GLY A 832 -20.29 -6.80 21.87
C GLY A 832 -19.84 -5.79 20.80
N VAL A 833 -19.18 -6.25 19.75
CA VAL A 833 -18.68 -5.41 18.63
C VAL A 833 -19.79 -5.14 17.62
N ILE A 834 -20.72 -6.09 17.43
CA ILE A 834 -21.94 -5.93 16.63
C ILE A 834 -23.18 -6.17 17.50
N SER A 835 -24.22 -5.34 17.30
CA SER A 835 -25.53 -5.59 17.91
C SER A 835 -26.40 -6.45 16.97
N LEU A 836 -27.49 -7.03 17.51
CA LEU A 836 -28.47 -7.75 16.70
C LEU A 836 -29.13 -6.84 15.63
N ASP A 837 -29.18 -5.52 15.89
CA ASP A 837 -29.75 -4.53 14.98
C ASP A 837 -28.76 -4.04 13.91
N ASP A 838 -27.47 -4.27 14.11
CA ASP A 838 -26.38 -3.86 13.20
C ASP A 838 -25.97 -4.97 12.19
N ALA A 839 -26.75 -6.04 12.10
CA ALA A 839 -26.50 -7.12 11.14
C ALA A 839 -26.58 -6.57 9.71
N LEU A 840 -25.43 -6.33 9.09
CA LEU A 840 -25.33 -6.05 7.68
C LEU A 840 -26.08 -7.13 6.90
N PRO A 841 -27.01 -6.79 5.98
CA PRO A 841 -27.64 -7.78 5.14
C PRO A 841 -26.53 -8.53 4.40
N ALA A 842 -26.48 -9.82 4.59
CA ALA A 842 -25.62 -10.68 3.78
C ALA A 842 -26.08 -10.54 2.34
N SER A 843 -25.28 -9.93 1.49
CA SER A 843 -25.43 -10.06 0.05
C SER A 843 -25.08 -11.51 -0.32
N TYR A 844 -26.04 -12.39 -0.12
CA TYR A 844 -26.00 -13.72 -0.68
C TYR A 844 -26.42 -13.61 -2.14
N ASP A 845 -25.48 -13.32 -3.02
CA ASP A 845 -25.62 -13.76 -4.38
C ASP A 845 -25.71 -15.30 -4.33
N ALA A 846 -26.83 -15.82 -4.79
CA ALA A 846 -27.07 -17.24 -4.94
C ALA A 846 -25.96 -17.83 -5.84
N VAL A 847 -24.88 -18.28 -5.23
CA VAL A 847 -23.88 -19.08 -5.91
C VAL A 847 -24.61 -20.35 -6.30
N GLU A 848 -24.77 -20.56 -7.62
CA GLU A 848 -25.27 -21.78 -8.21
C GLU A 848 -24.75 -22.98 -7.42
N THR A 849 -25.67 -23.66 -6.78
CA THR A 849 -25.40 -24.91 -6.09
C THR A 849 -25.05 -25.93 -7.15
N ASP A 850 -23.85 -26.52 -7.06
CA ASP A 850 -23.54 -27.77 -7.78
C ASP A 850 -24.71 -28.74 -7.50
N GLU A 851 -25.44 -29.16 -8.52
CA GLU A 851 -26.67 -29.97 -8.48
C GLU A 851 -26.52 -31.35 -7.83
N ALA A 852 -25.37 -31.67 -7.26
CA ALA A 852 -25.08 -33.02 -6.71
C ALA A 852 -25.51 -33.25 -5.25
N PHE A 853 -26.07 -32.26 -4.51
CA PHE A 853 -26.36 -32.36 -3.08
C PHE A 853 -27.63 -31.65 -2.61
N VAL A 854 -28.66 -31.58 -3.40
CA VAL A 854 -29.97 -31.09 -2.94
C VAL A 854 -30.85 -32.31 -2.63
N ASP A 855 -31.10 -32.54 -1.35
CA ASP A 855 -32.28 -33.27 -0.91
C ASP A 855 -33.47 -32.39 -1.37
N GLU A 856 -34.38 -32.92 -2.18
CA GLU A 856 -35.42 -32.17 -2.88
C GLU A 856 -36.35 -31.35 -1.94
N ASP A 857 -36.25 -31.54 -0.62
CA ASP A 857 -37.06 -30.84 0.40
C ASP A 857 -36.32 -29.80 1.23
N TRP A 858 -35.08 -29.34 0.86
CA TRP A 858 -34.30 -28.40 1.69
C TRP A 858 -34.16 -27.02 1.08
N THR A 859 -34.76 -26.02 1.73
CA THR A 859 -34.42 -24.59 1.56
C THR A 859 -33.38 -24.21 2.62
N PRO A 860 -32.17 -23.74 2.25
CA PRO A 860 -31.18 -23.26 3.22
C PRO A 860 -31.71 -22.03 3.94
N SER A 861 -31.89 -22.10 5.27
CA SER A 861 -32.07 -20.92 6.10
C SER A 861 -30.70 -20.27 6.36
N ASP A 862 -30.65 -18.95 6.47
CA ASP A 862 -29.46 -18.25 6.90
C ASP A 862 -29.12 -18.63 8.36
N PRO A 863 -27.97 -19.27 8.64
CA PRO A 863 -27.60 -19.65 10.00
C PRO A 863 -27.57 -18.49 11.01
N TRP A 864 -27.33 -17.26 10.52
CA TRP A 864 -27.34 -16.09 11.35
C TRP A 864 -28.74 -15.77 11.88
N SER A 865 -29.74 -15.78 11.02
CA SER A 865 -31.14 -15.54 11.42
C SER A 865 -31.62 -16.57 12.43
N VAL A 866 -31.17 -17.82 12.33
CA VAL A 866 -31.49 -18.88 13.30
C VAL A 866 -30.77 -18.65 14.62
N PHE A 867 -29.52 -18.16 14.58
CA PHE A 867 -28.77 -17.77 15.76
C PHE A 867 -29.46 -16.60 16.50
N GLU A 868 -29.89 -15.56 15.79
CA GLU A 868 -30.61 -14.40 16.35
C GLU A 868 -31.88 -14.82 17.10
N ALA A 869 -32.60 -15.80 16.60
CA ALA A 869 -33.80 -16.33 17.24
C ALA A 869 -33.51 -17.30 18.41
N SER A 870 -32.26 -17.71 18.61
CA SER A 870 -31.87 -18.67 19.63
C SER A 870 -31.61 -18.01 20.99
N ARG A 871 -31.56 -18.84 22.05
CA ARG A 871 -31.20 -18.39 23.41
C ARG A 871 -29.80 -17.80 23.47
N PHE A 872 -28.87 -18.26 22.65
CA PHE A 872 -27.46 -17.84 22.65
C PHE A 872 -27.27 -16.39 22.26
N ALA A 873 -28.10 -15.84 21.38
CA ALA A 873 -28.11 -14.43 21.00
C ALA A 873 -28.47 -13.48 22.17
N HIS A 874 -29.14 -13.99 23.20
CA HIS A 874 -29.60 -13.20 24.36
C HIS A 874 -28.81 -13.53 25.63
N MET A 875 -27.81 -14.40 25.55
CA MET A 875 -26.93 -14.78 26.65
C MET A 875 -25.55 -14.14 26.48
N ARG A 876 -24.95 -13.72 27.57
CA ARG A 876 -23.56 -13.23 27.53
C ARG A 876 -22.60 -14.39 27.81
N ALA A 877 -21.71 -14.68 26.88
CA ALA A 877 -20.66 -15.65 27.10
C ALA A 877 -19.67 -15.15 28.17
N ARG A 878 -19.24 -16.06 29.05
CA ARG A 878 -18.17 -15.82 30.02
C ARG A 878 -16.81 -15.77 29.34
N PHE A 879 -16.60 -16.67 28.38
CA PHE A 879 -15.41 -16.71 27.52
C PHE A 879 -15.87 -16.93 26.08
N THR A 880 -15.25 -16.19 25.15
CA THR A 880 -15.46 -16.29 23.70
C THR A 880 -14.13 -16.58 23.03
N GLU A 881 -14.08 -17.56 22.09
CA GLU A 881 -12.86 -17.96 21.37
C GLU A 881 -11.70 -18.26 22.33
N ALA A 882 -11.99 -18.92 23.45
CA ALA A 882 -11.04 -19.18 24.51
C ALA A 882 -9.92 -20.13 24.05
N PRO A 883 -8.67 -19.68 23.90
CA PRO A 883 -7.57 -20.54 23.49
C PRO A 883 -7.14 -21.46 24.63
N PHE A 884 -6.72 -22.68 24.28
CA PHE A 884 -6.16 -23.62 25.24
C PHE A 884 -5.07 -24.49 24.60
N GLU A 885 -4.18 -24.98 25.46
CA GLU A 885 -3.22 -26.04 25.15
C GLU A 885 -3.02 -26.90 26.40
N PHE A 886 -3.06 -28.21 26.27
CA PHE A 886 -2.75 -29.13 27.36
C PHE A 886 -2.00 -30.36 26.85
N ALA A 887 -1.14 -30.93 27.71
CA ALA A 887 -0.38 -32.14 27.42
C ALA A 887 -1.20 -33.40 27.77
N ILE A 888 -1.20 -34.39 26.88
CA ILE A 888 -1.89 -35.68 27.07
C ILE A 888 -1.23 -36.79 26.25
N GLY A 889 -1.06 -37.98 26.85
CA GLY A 889 -0.35 -39.07 26.19
C GLY A 889 1.08 -38.68 25.82
N SER A 890 1.49 -38.97 24.59
CA SER A 890 2.82 -38.65 24.04
C SER A 890 2.91 -37.27 23.40
N GLY A 891 1.85 -36.41 23.54
CA GLY A 891 1.79 -35.16 22.85
C GLY A 891 1.03 -34.05 23.55
N SER A 892 0.65 -33.00 22.80
CA SER A 892 -0.19 -31.89 23.25
C SER A 892 -1.32 -31.61 22.26
N ILE A 893 -2.40 -31.03 22.80
CA ILE A 893 -3.57 -30.62 22.04
C ILE A 893 -3.77 -29.14 22.26
N ARG A 894 -4.01 -28.41 21.16
CA ARG A 894 -4.33 -27.00 21.15
C ARG A 894 -5.62 -26.73 20.40
N GLY A 895 -6.33 -25.69 20.83
CA GLY A 895 -7.58 -25.31 20.19
C GLY A 895 -8.12 -24.00 20.73
N LYS A 896 -9.34 -23.70 20.30
CA LYS A 896 -10.14 -22.61 20.83
C LYS A 896 -11.56 -23.14 21.09
N ILE A 897 -12.17 -22.72 22.18
CA ILE A 897 -13.56 -23.01 22.50
C ILE A 897 -14.40 -21.84 22.03
N ASP A 898 -15.41 -22.07 21.21
CA ASP A 898 -16.25 -21.02 20.61
C ASP A 898 -16.88 -20.14 21.69
N ALA A 899 -17.57 -20.74 22.68
CA ALA A 899 -18.12 -20.00 23.82
C ALA A 899 -18.23 -20.87 25.07
N ILE A 900 -18.06 -20.24 26.24
CA ILE A 900 -18.42 -20.80 27.55
C ILE A 900 -19.43 -19.87 28.20
N TYR A 901 -20.59 -20.40 28.54
CA TYR A 901 -21.64 -19.68 29.24
C TYR A 901 -21.67 -20.10 30.72
N GLU A 902 -22.16 -19.20 31.58
CA GLU A 902 -22.44 -19.46 32.99
C GLU A 902 -23.93 -19.20 33.28
N PRO A 903 -24.80 -20.17 32.99
CA PRO A 903 -26.24 -20.02 33.20
C PRO A 903 -26.62 -19.75 34.67
N SER A 904 -25.83 -20.26 35.61
CA SER A 904 -25.92 -20.02 37.05
C SER A 904 -24.52 -20.00 37.65
N PRO A 905 -24.28 -19.26 38.75
CA PRO A 905 -22.96 -19.21 39.38
C PRO A 905 -22.36 -20.60 39.61
N GLY A 906 -21.14 -20.83 39.11
CA GLY A 906 -20.44 -22.11 39.27
C GLY A 906 -20.87 -23.21 38.27
N ILE A 907 -21.89 -22.99 37.44
CA ILE A 907 -22.35 -23.98 36.41
C ILE A 907 -21.91 -23.46 35.03
N TRP A 908 -21.02 -24.20 34.37
CA TRP A 908 -20.54 -23.79 33.04
C TRP A 908 -21.11 -24.68 31.95
N GLU A 909 -21.49 -24.03 30.84
CA GLU A 909 -21.90 -24.69 29.58
C GLU A 909 -20.89 -24.35 28.49
N ILE A 910 -20.19 -25.36 28.01
CA ILE A 910 -19.24 -25.25 26.89
C ILE A 910 -20.01 -25.47 25.59
N VAL A 911 -20.01 -24.51 24.71
CA VAL A 911 -20.79 -24.53 23.46
C VAL A 911 -19.88 -24.45 22.27
N ASP A 912 -20.10 -25.33 21.32
CA ASP A 912 -19.49 -25.30 19.99
C ASP A 912 -20.59 -25.08 18.94
N TYR A 913 -20.44 -24.03 18.13
CA TYR A 913 -21.43 -23.63 17.16
C TYR A 913 -21.24 -24.35 15.82
N LYS A 914 -22.32 -24.72 15.17
CA LYS A 914 -22.30 -25.38 13.88
C LYS A 914 -23.31 -24.73 12.92
N SER A 915 -22.82 -24.20 11.80
CA SER A 915 -23.67 -23.64 10.73
C SER A 915 -24.45 -24.66 9.91
N GLY A 916 -24.22 -25.97 10.14
CA GLY A 916 -24.88 -27.09 9.47
C GLY A 916 -25.98 -27.74 10.31
N ARG A 917 -26.48 -28.91 9.84
CA ARG A 917 -27.45 -29.74 10.56
C ARG A 917 -26.78 -30.68 11.55
N PRO A 918 -27.53 -31.21 12.57
CA PRO A 918 -27.04 -32.22 13.48
C PRO A 918 -26.47 -33.44 12.74
N SER A 919 -25.34 -33.92 13.20
CA SER A 919 -24.64 -35.07 12.64
C SER A 919 -24.62 -36.20 13.64
N ALA A 920 -24.97 -37.40 13.20
CA ALA A 920 -24.90 -38.61 14.01
C ALA A 920 -23.46 -39.19 14.11
N ASP A 921 -22.44 -38.51 13.58
CA ASP A 921 -21.06 -39.02 13.62
C ASP A 921 -20.48 -38.90 15.04
N PRO A 922 -20.23 -40.05 15.74
CA PRO A 922 -19.72 -40.04 17.11
C PRO A 922 -18.29 -39.43 17.22
N ALA A 923 -17.51 -39.45 16.13
CA ALA A 923 -16.17 -38.88 16.12
C ALA A 923 -16.16 -37.38 16.38
N ARG A 924 -17.25 -36.65 16.12
CA ARG A 924 -17.37 -35.22 16.43
C ARG A 924 -17.36 -34.94 17.92
N MET A 925 -17.88 -35.88 18.77
CA MET A 925 -17.90 -35.72 20.22
C MET A 925 -16.48 -35.56 20.80
N VAL A 926 -15.45 -36.04 20.10
CA VAL A 926 -14.04 -35.85 20.52
C VAL A 926 -13.65 -34.37 20.63
N GLN A 927 -14.28 -33.49 19.86
CA GLN A 927 -14.08 -32.07 19.96
C GLN A 927 -14.56 -31.51 21.31
N LEU A 928 -15.79 -31.84 21.71
CA LEU A 928 -16.35 -31.43 23.01
C LEU A 928 -15.61 -32.08 24.18
N LYS A 929 -15.14 -33.35 23.99
CA LYS A 929 -14.31 -34.05 24.98
C LYS A 929 -12.99 -33.28 25.23
N ALA A 930 -12.34 -32.82 24.18
CA ALA A 930 -11.11 -32.01 24.30
C ALA A 930 -11.37 -30.68 24.99
N TYR A 931 -12.49 -30.00 24.72
CA TYR A 931 -12.88 -28.77 25.36
C TYR A 931 -13.16 -28.97 26.85
N ALA A 932 -13.92 -29.97 27.23
CA ALA A 932 -14.22 -30.30 28.62
C ALA A 932 -12.95 -30.62 29.41
N VAL A 933 -12.05 -31.43 28.85
CA VAL A 933 -10.75 -31.75 29.47
C VAL A 933 -9.92 -30.48 29.66
N ALA A 934 -9.85 -29.58 28.66
CA ALA A 934 -9.12 -28.30 28.76
C ALA A 934 -9.64 -27.41 29.90
N VAL A 935 -10.97 -27.37 30.10
CA VAL A 935 -11.58 -26.61 31.18
C VAL A 935 -11.33 -27.27 32.53
N ALA A 936 -11.52 -28.61 32.63
CA ALA A 936 -11.30 -29.36 33.86
C ALA A 936 -9.85 -29.34 34.35
N ASP A 937 -8.88 -29.31 33.45
CA ASP A 937 -7.44 -29.23 33.75
C ASP A 937 -6.92 -27.81 33.94
N GLY A 938 -7.80 -26.81 33.90
CA GLY A 938 -7.42 -25.41 34.11
C GLY A 938 -6.64 -24.78 32.96
N ALA A 939 -6.67 -25.38 31.75
CA ALA A 939 -5.98 -24.85 30.57
C ALA A 939 -6.65 -23.59 29.98
N VAL A 940 -7.92 -23.31 30.35
CA VAL A 940 -8.67 -22.13 29.89
C VAL A 940 -8.70 -21.04 30.97
N SER A 941 -8.88 -21.44 32.21
CA SER A 941 -8.97 -20.52 33.37
C SER A 941 -8.48 -21.20 34.63
N SER A 942 -7.94 -20.41 35.60
CA SER A 942 -7.61 -20.91 36.92
C SER A 942 -8.84 -21.21 37.81
N GLU A 943 -10.02 -20.73 37.41
CA GLU A 943 -11.30 -21.05 38.05
C GLU A 943 -11.86 -22.34 37.44
N THR A 944 -12.33 -23.26 38.29
CA THR A 944 -12.99 -24.49 37.90
C THR A 944 -14.48 -24.45 38.22
N PRO A 945 -15.37 -24.91 37.30
CA PRO A 945 -16.81 -24.95 37.58
C PRO A 945 -17.15 -26.02 38.60
N GLU A 946 -18.24 -25.80 39.38
CA GLU A 946 -18.84 -26.79 40.26
C GLU A 946 -19.59 -27.90 39.49
N ALA A 947 -20.16 -27.54 38.35
CA ALA A 947 -20.79 -28.45 37.38
C ALA A 947 -20.57 -27.97 35.97
N MET A 948 -20.47 -28.90 35.01
CA MET A 948 -20.18 -28.61 33.63
C MET A 948 -21.06 -29.40 32.70
N SER A 949 -21.42 -28.80 31.55
CA SER A 949 -22.04 -29.49 30.41
C SER A 949 -21.36 -29.06 29.11
N VAL A 950 -21.47 -29.91 28.10
CA VAL A 950 -20.97 -29.66 26.74
C VAL A 950 -22.12 -29.72 25.76
N SER A 951 -22.15 -28.81 24.79
CA SER A 951 -23.25 -28.65 23.85
C SER A 951 -22.75 -28.38 22.44
N PHE A 952 -23.29 -29.09 21.44
CA PHE A 952 -23.29 -28.63 20.07
C PHE A 952 -24.57 -27.83 19.82
N ALA A 953 -24.43 -26.63 19.29
CA ALA A 953 -25.55 -25.80 18.83
C ALA A 953 -25.53 -25.69 17.30
N TYR A 954 -26.57 -26.23 16.64
CA TYR A 954 -26.70 -26.30 15.18
C TYR A 954 -27.69 -25.24 14.67
N PHE A 955 -27.27 -24.46 13.67
CA PHE A 955 -28.04 -23.36 13.11
C PHE A 955 -28.39 -23.54 11.61
N GLY A 956 -28.13 -24.69 11.03
CA GLY A 956 -28.42 -24.99 9.62
C GLY A 956 -29.86 -25.48 9.36
N GLY A 957 -30.74 -25.48 10.35
CA GLY A 957 -32.16 -25.80 10.24
C GLY A 957 -33.06 -24.56 10.18
N THR A 958 -34.38 -24.74 10.39
CA THR A 958 -35.33 -23.62 10.55
C THR A 958 -35.38 -23.09 11.98
N GLU A 959 -34.88 -23.88 12.93
CA GLU A 959 -34.74 -23.56 14.36
C GLU A 959 -33.38 -24.07 14.85
N ALA A 960 -32.86 -23.49 15.94
CA ALA A 960 -31.63 -23.97 16.56
C ALA A 960 -31.86 -25.33 17.23
N GLU A 961 -31.01 -26.30 16.91
CA GLU A 961 -31.03 -27.64 17.52
C GLU A 961 -29.80 -27.80 18.42
N GLU A 962 -30.02 -28.30 19.64
CA GLU A 962 -28.96 -28.48 20.64
C GLU A 962 -28.81 -29.95 21.01
N ILE A 963 -27.55 -30.43 21.06
CA ILE A 963 -27.19 -31.73 21.58
C ILE A 963 -26.26 -31.49 22.76
N SER A 964 -26.73 -31.78 23.96
CA SER A 964 -26.03 -31.49 25.21
C SER A 964 -25.79 -32.73 26.04
N GLU A 965 -24.62 -32.81 26.69
CA GLU A 965 -24.27 -33.86 27.65
C GLU A 965 -23.79 -33.23 28.96
N ALA A 966 -24.20 -33.81 30.11
CA ALA A 966 -23.65 -33.45 31.41
C ALA A 966 -22.27 -34.12 31.57
N VAL A 967 -21.33 -33.37 32.13
CA VAL A 967 -19.95 -33.82 32.31
C VAL A 967 -19.69 -34.04 33.80
N ASP A 968 -19.29 -35.25 34.15
CA ASP A 968 -18.85 -35.62 35.49
C ASP A 968 -17.38 -36.13 35.47
N ASP A 969 -16.84 -36.45 36.63
CA ASP A 969 -15.45 -36.90 36.75
C ASP A 969 -15.18 -38.20 35.99
N GLN A 970 -16.17 -39.10 35.87
CA GLN A 970 -16.04 -40.35 35.12
C GLN A 970 -15.98 -40.03 33.62
N TRP A 971 -16.85 -39.14 33.14
CA TRP A 971 -16.88 -38.71 31.74
C TRP A 971 -15.54 -38.04 31.34
N ILE A 972 -14.95 -37.19 32.21
CA ILE A 972 -13.62 -36.59 31.95
C ILE A 972 -12.52 -37.64 31.92
N ALA A 973 -12.53 -38.64 32.81
CA ALA A 973 -11.54 -39.72 32.78
C ALA A 973 -11.61 -40.53 31.50
N GLU A 974 -12.83 -40.87 31.03
CA GLU A 974 -13.04 -41.59 29.78
C GLU A 974 -12.60 -40.75 28.57
N ALA A 975 -12.91 -39.46 28.58
CA ALA A 975 -12.47 -38.50 27.54
C ALA A 975 -10.94 -38.44 27.44
N LYS A 976 -10.24 -38.35 28.59
CA LYS A 976 -8.76 -38.32 28.63
C LYS A 976 -8.15 -39.62 28.04
N ILE A 977 -8.71 -40.77 28.35
CA ILE A 977 -8.22 -42.06 27.81
C ILE A 977 -8.40 -42.09 26.28
N GLU A 978 -9.54 -41.66 25.79
CA GLU A 978 -9.82 -41.66 24.34
C GLU A 978 -8.92 -40.71 23.60
N ILE A 979 -8.75 -39.47 24.12
CA ILE A 979 -7.90 -38.44 23.51
C ILE A 979 -6.45 -38.90 23.53
N ALA A 980 -5.92 -39.43 24.65
CA ALA A 980 -4.55 -39.94 24.72
C ALA A 980 -4.29 -41.02 23.67
N ARG A 981 -5.22 -41.96 23.53
CA ARG A 981 -5.13 -43.00 22.49
C ARG A 981 -5.09 -42.43 21.08
N LEU A 982 -5.89 -41.39 20.79
CA LEU A 982 -5.88 -40.74 19.46
C LEU A 982 -4.57 -40.01 19.23
N VAL A 983 -4.01 -39.34 20.23
CA VAL A 983 -2.70 -38.67 20.17
C VAL A 983 -1.60 -39.69 19.84
N ASP A 984 -1.58 -40.82 20.52
CA ASP A 984 -0.59 -41.88 20.26
C ASP A 984 -0.73 -42.48 18.84
N ILE A 985 -1.96 -42.68 18.35
CA ILE A 985 -2.20 -43.10 16.95
C ILE A 985 -1.75 -41.99 15.97
N GLY A 986 -1.96 -40.73 16.28
CA GLY A 986 -1.53 -39.63 15.45
C GLY A 986 0.00 -39.53 15.35
N ALA A 987 0.71 -39.82 16.43
CA ALA A 987 2.17 -39.81 16.50
C ALA A 987 2.84 -40.98 15.77
N GLU A 988 2.39 -42.19 16.04
CA GLU A 988 3.12 -43.41 15.63
C GLU A 988 2.32 -44.41 14.79
N GLY A 989 1.00 -44.15 14.57
CA GLY A 989 0.07 -45.08 13.96
C GLY A 989 -0.46 -46.16 14.94
N PRO A 990 -1.05 -47.20 14.46
CA PRO A 990 -1.28 -47.60 13.06
C PRO A 990 -2.37 -46.77 12.37
N TRP A 991 -2.07 -46.29 11.19
CA TRP A 991 -3.03 -45.49 10.40
C TRP A 991 -3.90 -46.42 9.53
N THR A 992 -4.88 -47.03 10.14
CA THR A 992 -5.81 -47.94 9.47
C THR A 992 -7.03 -47.22 8.93
N ALA A 993 -7.57 -47.70 7.80
CA ALA A 993 -8.83 -47.15 7.30
C ALA A 993 -10.00 -47.57 8.22
N THR A 994 -10.86 -46.57 8.52
CA THR A 994 -12.13 -46.80 9.24
C THR A 994 -13.28 -46.50 8.28
N PRO A 995 -13.75 -47.49 7.48
CA PRO A 995 -14.83 -47.27 6.52
C PRO A 995 -16.14 -46.91 7.22
N SER A 996 -16.83 -45.92 6.66
CA SER A 996 -18.12 -45.44 7.14
C SER A 996 -18.93 -44.83 5.96
N PRO A 997 -20.21 -44.54 6.14
CA PRO A 997 -20.99 -43.82 5.11
C PRO A 997 -20.34 -42.52 4.62
N ALA A 998 -19.51 -41.88 5.45
CA ALA A 998 -18.76 -40.68 5.10
C ALA A 998 -17.68 -40.95 4.02
N CYS A 999 -17.32 -42.18 3.74
CA CYS A 999 -16.40 -42.55 2.64
C CYS A 999 -16.92 -42.06 1.27
N ARG A 1000 -18.24 -41.93 1.10
CA ARG A 1000 -18.89 -41.43 -0.12
C ARG A 1000 -18.39 -40.04 -0.49
N PHE A 1001 -18.02 -39.22 0.50
CA PHE A 1001 -17.59 -37.85 0.36
C PHE A 1001 -16.08 -37.64 0.62
N CYS A 1002 -15.32 -38.75 0.65
CA CYS A 1002 -13.89 -38.69 0.93
C CYS A 1002 -13.10 -38.35 -0.33
N ASP A 1003 -12.30 -37.28 -0.29
CA ASP A 1003 -11.43 -36.86 -1.41
C ASP A 1003 -10.47 -37.95 -1.87
N PHE A 1004 -10.14 -38.89 -0.98
CA PHE A 1004 -9.18 -39.96 -1.21
C PHE A 1004 -9.85 -41.32 -1.52
N LEU A 1005 -11.16 -41.35 -1.74
CA LEU A 1005 -11.87 -42.59 -2.03
C LEU A 1005 -11.26 -43.38 -3.20
N VAL A 1006 -10.79 -42.67 -4.23
CA VAL A 1006 -10.15 -43.26 -5.42
C VAL A 1006 -8.91 -44.08 -5.06
N HIS A 1007 -8.23 -43.73 -3.98
CA HIS A 1007 -7.02 -44.40 -3.49
C HIS A 1007 -7.27 -45.34 -2.29
N CYS A 1008 -8.52 -45.43 -1.78
CA CYS A 1008 -8.86 -46.19 -0.60
C CYS A 1008 -9.67 -47.45 -0.95
N ASP A 1009 -9.03 -48.59 -1.00
CA ASP A 1009 -9.72 -49.88 -1.33
C ASP A 1009 -10.72 -50.29 -0.25
N ALA A 1010 -10.43 -50.01 1.03
CA ALA A 1010 -11.35 -50.28 2.13
C ALA A 1010 -12.64 -49.44 2.05
N GLY A 1011 -12.53 -48.16 1.70
CA GLY A 1011 -13.70 -47.29 1.50
C GLY A 1011 -14.54 -47.67 0.29
N LYS A 1012 -13.90 -48.07 -0.83
CA LYS A 1012 -14.58 -48.58 -2.01
C LYS A 1012 -15.34 -49.88 -1.71
N ALA A 1013 -14.69 -50.84 -1.04
CA ALA A 1013 -15.31 -52.10 -0.67
C ALA A 1013 -16.53 -51.89 0.25
N PHE A 1014 -16.45 -50.99 1.21
CA PHE A 1014 -17.56 -50.64 2.11
C PHE A 1014 -18.77 -50.11 1.33
N LEU A 1015 -18.56 -49.10 0.45
CA LEU A 1015 -19.64 -48.50 -0.34
C LEU A 1015 -20.26 -49.44 -1.39
N THR A 1016 -19.52 -50.47 -1.82
CA THR A 1016 -20.04 -51.51 -2.73
C THR A 1016 -20.74 -52.66 -2.00
N SER A 1017 -20.55 -52.80 -0.69
CA SER A 1017 -21.21 -53.85 0.13
C SER A 1017 -22.57 -53.45 0.70
N ASP A 1018 -22.90 -52.12 0.66
CA ASP A 1018 -24.16 -51.55 1.13
C ASP A 1018 -25.23 -51.40 0.01
N VAL A 1019 -25.05 -52.05 -1.17
CA VAL A 1019 -26.04 -52.11 -2.26
C VAL A 1019 -26.74 -53.45 -2.31
#